data_0a3189401d248746194624e2da3d7346
#
_entry.id   0a3189401d248746194624e2da3d7346
#
_cell.length_a   1.000
_cell.length_b   1.000
_cell.length_c   1.000
_cell.angle_alpha   90.00
_cell.angle_beta   90.00
_cell.angle_gamma   90.00
#
_symmetry.space_group_name_H-M   'P 1'
#
loop_
_entity.id
_entity.type
_entity.pdbx_description
1 polymer ?
#
loop_
_entity_poly.entity_id
_entity_poly.type
_entity_poly.pdbx_seq_one_letter_code
_entity_poly.pdbx_strand_id
1 'polypeptide(L)'
;MPSVDDSIQFVKGIGPKKAKLFEKLHIRTLRDALETYPRDYEDRTHITPIAEIDMEDKYAVRAVVGTEPKVNRIRKGLTLVKCTIYDETGTLNVTYFNNPYAAAQLRVGQEYVFYGKVQGFGRGRTLVSPQSEKVAPDADHPGRIVPVYPLTAGLTQRDLERVTAAALDTLTGEWPDPLPELLRAKYRLPDAVDALSAIHRPKTKDDVAQARRRMVFEELFLLCCGLQQLKERRKADSGIVFTSNGLDSFFEALPFTPTGAQRRAIMEIAADCASGRPMNRLVQGDVGSGKTVVAAGLCALAAQNGWQAAFMAPTEILAAQHAETLAPMLDKLGISCTLLTGSMTAAQKRAALAAIETGAAQVVVGTHALIQQGVQFHRLGAVIADEQHRFGVAQRAALSAKGGSPHVLVMSATPIPRTLALIMYGDLDVSVLDEIPPGRSPVETYAVGENMRKRITAFIDKQVGLGGQAYVVCPLIEDSENAEIKLKSAEQHAKDLQKLLPHRRVAVLHGRMKNAEKDQIMRDFAAQKYDILVATTVIEVGVDVPNANLMVVEDADRFGLSQLHQLRGRVGRGTRQSYCVFFGADKGQVARERLRILCRTGDGFEVARADLAQRGPGDFFGQRQHGLPALHVADLAADLALMQNAREEAEALLSADPTLAGYPILLDRVQRMFAEQNDEAFN
;
A
#
# COMPACT_ATOMS: atom_id res chain seq x y z
N MET A 1 -5.68 40.06 -19.67
CA MET A 1 -4.66 39.48 -18.78
C MET A 1 -4.57 37.99 -19.07
N PRO A 2 -3.43 37.36 -18.99
CA PRO A 2 -3.36 35.90 -19.17
C PRO A 2 -4.22 35.20 -18.12
N SER A 3 -4.95 34.17 -18.56
CA SER A 3 -5.78 33.32 -17.69
C SER A 3 -4.99 32.10 -17.23
N VAL A 4 -5.34 31.54 -16.09
CA VAL A 4 -4.76 30.28 -15.61
C VAL A 4 -5.01 29.10 -16.56
N ASP A 5 -6.02 29.19 -17.42
CA ASP A 5 -6.36 28.17 -18.41
C ASP A 5 -5.63 28.38 -19.76
N ASP A 6 -4.79 29.42 -19.86
CA ASP A 6 -3.97 29.65 -21.06
C ASP A 6 -2.88 28.59 -21.20
N SER A 7 -2.55 28.30 -22.46
CA SER A 7 -1.49 27.31 -22.77
C SER A 7 -0.12 27.84 -22.37
N ILE A 8 0.69 26.98 -21.74
CA ILE A 8 2.07 27.28 -21.33
C ILE A 8 2.99 27.66 -22.51
N GLN A 9 2.64 27.33 -23.77
CA GLN A 9 3.44 27.71 -24.93
C GLN A 9 3.59 29.22 -25.13
N PHE A 10 2.69 30.02 -24.53
CA PHE A 10 2.74 31.49 -24.58
C PHE A 10 3.65 32.08 -23.49
N VAL A 11 4.17 31.27 -22.56
CA VAL A 11 5.15 31.73 -21.58
C VAL A 11 6.49 32.03 -22.26
N LYS A 12 7.04 33.22 -22.00
CA LYS A 12 8.32 33.68 -22.57
C LYS A 12 9.43 32.60 -22.38
N GLY A 13 9.97 32.08 -23.46
CA GLY A 13 11.02 31.04 -23.46
C GLY A 13 10.52 29.60 -23.48
N ILE A 14 9.19 29.39 -23.55
CA ILE A 14 8.57 28.09 -23.75
C ILE A 14 7.92 28.08 -25.13
N GLY A 15 8.67 27.63 -26.14
CA GLY A 15 8.13 27.48 -27.48
C GLY A 15 7.46 26.11 -27.69
N PRO A 16 6.83 25.88 -28.88
CA PRO A 16 6.07 24.63 -29.16
C PRO A 16 6.85 23.34 -28.91
N LYS A 17 8.18 23.34 -29.13
CA LYS A 17 9.04 22.17 -28.88
C LYS A 17 9.12 21.83 -27.39
N LYS A 18 9.26 22.85 -26.52
CA LYS A 18 9.28 22.65 -25.08
C LYS A 18 7.90 22.30 -24.54
N ALA A 19 6.85 22.96 -25.04
CA ALA A 19 5.46 22.66 -24.65
C ALA A 19 5.13 21.15 -24.84
N LYS A 20 5.55 20.53 -25.96
CA LYS A 20 5.44 19.08 -26.15
C LYS A 20 6.19 18.22 -25.14
N LEU A 21 7.27 18.75 -24.53
CA LEU A 21 7.98 18.03 -23.46
C LEU A 21 7.22 18.17 -22.13
N PHE A 22 6.59 19.31 -21.88
CA PHE A 22 5.73 19.52 -20.73
C PHE A 22 4.48 18.63 -20.77
N GLU A 23 3.92 18.35 -21.96
CA GLU A 23 2.81 17.40 -22.11
C GLU A 23 3.13 15.99 -21.58
N LYS A 24 4.41 15.57 -21.59
CA LYS A 24 4.84 14.30 -20.98
C LYS A 24 4.75 14.32 -19.44
N LEU A 25 4.68 15.49 -18.85
CA LEU A 25 4.45 15.72 -17.44
C LEU A 25 2.97 16.12 -17.17
N HIS A 26 2.09 15.96 -18.16
CA HIS A 26 0.68 16.37 -18.12
C HIS A 26 0.46 17.87 -17.89
N ILE A 27 1.46 18.72 -18.21
CA ILE A 27 1.39 20.18 -18.07
C ILE A 27 1.10 20.81 -19.43
N ARG A 28 -0.11 21.32 -19.65
CA ARG A 28 -0.55 21.97 -20.89
C ARG A 28 -0.92 23.42 -20.66
N THR A 29 -1.48 23.73 -19.49
CA THR A 29 -1.97 25.05 -19.10
C THR A 29 -1.18 25.60 -17.91
N LEU A 30 -1.36 26.90 -17.61
CA LEU A 30 -0.80 27.51 -16.40
C LEU A 30 -1.40 26.90 -15.12
N ARG A 31 -2.67 26.47 -15.18
CA ARG A 31 -3.33 25.73 -14.09
C ARG A 31 -2.58 24.43 -13.80
N ASP A 32 -2.28 23.63 -14.82
CA ASP A 32 -1.57 22.35 -14.64
C ASP A 32 -0.19 22.59 -14.01
N ALA A 33 0.45 23.71 -14.34
CA ALA A 33 1.73 24.06 -13.75
C ALA A 33 1.62 24.39 -12.26
N LEU A 34 0.56 25.05 -11.81
CA LEU A 34 0.28 25.33 -10.40
C LEU A 34 -0.12 24.05 -9.63
N GLU A 35 -0.73 23.09 -10.30
CA GLU A 35 -1.10 21.80 -9.72
C GLU A 35 0.04 20.76 -9.81
N THR A 36 1.19 21.13 -10.44
CA THR A 36 2.40 20.31 -10.46
C THR A 36 3.30 20.68 -9.28
N TYR A 37 3.17 19.96 -8.17
CA TYR A 37 3.86 20.27 -6.93
C TYR A 37 5.34 19.85 -6.93
N PRO A 38 6.23 20.60 -6.23
CA PRO A 38 7.60 20.19 -6.00
C PRO A 38 7.68 18.88 -5.22
N ARG A 39 8.60 17.99 -5.61
CA ARG A 39 8.89 16.76 -4.89
C ARG A 39 9.82 16.96 -3.68
N ASP A 40 10.61 18.04 -3.69
CA ASP A 40 11.62 18.35 -2.67
C ASP A 40 11.95 19.84 -2.71
N TYR A 41 12.70 20.33 -1.73
CA TYR A 41 13.16 21.70 -1.62
C TYR A 41 14.64 21.75 -1.30
N GLU A 42 15.37 22.60 -2.01
CA GLU A 42 16.77 22.91 -1.71
C GLU A 42 16.82 24.21 -0.90
N ASP A 43 17.21 24.10 0.37
CA ASP A 43 17.44 25.27 1.23
C ASP A 43 18.82 25.88 0.90
N ARG A 44 18.80 27.04 0.27
CA ARG A 44 20.00 27.82 -0.06
C ARG A 44 20.12 29.07 0.79
N THR A 45 19.28 29.22 1.83
CA THR A 45 19.29 30.42 2.71
C THR A 45 20.47 30.40 3.68
N HIS A 46 20.93 29.20 4.05
CA HIS A 46 22.10 29.05 4.92
C HIS A 46 23.37 29.08 4.09
N ILE A 47 24.02 30.23 4.08
CA ILE A 47 25.33 30.40 3.44
C ILE A 47 26.41 29.89 4.38
N THR A 48 27.17 28.89 3.91
CA THR A 48 28.26 28.28 4.68
C THR A 48 29.59 28.91 4.25
N PRO A 49 30.38 29.48 5.19
CA PRO A 49 31.74 29.95 4.93
C PRO A 49 32.62 28.78 4.42
N ILE A 50 33.53 29.07 3.49
CA ILE A 50 34.40 28.05 2.87
C ILE A 50 35.22 27.30 3.93
N ALA A 51 35.65 27.97 4.99
CA ALA A 51 36.42 27.33 6.06
C ALA A 51 35.61 26.29 6.87
N GLU A 52 34.31 26.47 6.97
CA GLU A 52 33.41 25.60 7.76
C GLU A 52 32.94 24.34 7.01
N ILE A 53 33.29 24.22 5.72
CA ILE A 53 32.96 23.02 4.93
C ILE A 53 33.85 21.86 5.39
N ASP A 54 33.30 20.90 6.09
CA ASP A 54 34.08 19.81 6.71
C ASP A 54 33.73 18.41 6.16
N MET A 55 32.58 18.23 5.57
CA MET A 55 32.09 16.94 5.07
C MET A 55 31.75 16.98 3.57
N GLU A 56 31.60 15.81 2.97
CA GLU A 56 31.08 15.66 1.60
C GLU A 56 29.55 15.78 1.59
N ASP A 57 29.04 17.01 1.50
CA ASP A 57 27.61 17.28 1.43
C ASP A 57 27.30 18.43 0.46
N LYS A 58 26.03 18.80 0.32
CA LYS A 58 25.58 19.97 -0.45
C LYS A 58 25.67 21.23 0.40
N TYR A 59 26.32 22.24 -0.13
CA TYR A 59 26.49 23.56 0.53
C TYR A 59 26.06 24.70 -0.40
N ALA A 60 25.47 25.73 0.19
CA ALA A 60 25.35 27.07 -0.44
C ALA A 60 26.54 27.94 0.02
N VAL A 61 27.34 28.39 -0.92
CA VAL A 61 28.55 29.17 -0.67
C VAL A 61 28.44 30.50 -1.40
N ARG A 62 28.53 31.61 -0.68
CA ARG A 62 28.66 32.97 -1.27
C ARG A 62 30.12 33.28 -1.45
N ALA A 63 30.55 33.44 -2.71
CA ALA A 63 31.96 33.63 -3.01
C ALA A 63 32.18 34.41 -4.29
N VAL A 64 33.35 34.99 -4.39
CA VAL A 64 33.86 35.73 -5.55
C VAL A 64 34.63 34.79 -6.46
N VAL A 65 34.43 34.89 -7.77
CA VAL A 65 35.21 34.13 -8.76
C VAL A 65 36.64 34.71 -8.82
N GLY A 66 37.62 33.90 -8.35
CA GLY A 66 39.00 34.28 -8.22
C GLY A 66 39.85 34.03 -9.47
N THR A 67 39.53 33.01 -10.26
CA THR A 67 40.30 32.69 -11.48
C THR A 67 39.38 32.59 -12.69
N GLU A 68 39.93 32.90 -13.86
CA GLU A 68 39.19 32.76 -15.11
C GLU A 68 38.78 31.30 -15.32
N PRO A 69 37.49 31.02 -15.63
CA PRO A 69 37.01 29.68 -15.87
C PRO A 69 37.65 29.03 -17.11
N LYS A 70 38.51 28.03 -16.91
CA LYS A 70 39.23 27.33 -17.98
C LYS A 70 38.49 26.14 -18.49
N VAL A 71 38.24 26.08 -19.80
CA VAL A 71 37.59 24.96 -20.48
C VAL A 71 38.65 23.94 -20.89
N ASN A 72 38.63 22.77 -20.28
CA ASN A 72 39.53 21.66 -20.57
C ASN A 72 38.77 20.51 -21.24
N ARG A 73 39.09 20.19 -22.49
CA ARG A 73 38.55 19.01 -23.19
C ARG A 73 39.46 17.80 -22.90
N ILE A 74 38.99 16.89 -22.06
CA ILE A 74 39.80 15.71 -21.61
C ILE A 74 39.74 14.61 -22.64
N ARG A 75 38.53 14.28 -23.15
CA ARG A 75 38.28 13.28 -24.20
C ARG A 75 36.96 13.56 -24.89
N LYS A 76 36.65 12.83 -25.98
CA LYS A 76 35.36 12.92 -26.65
C LYS A 76 34.22 12.64 -25.66
N GLY A 77 33.32 13.58 -25.46
CA GLY A 77 32.21 13.49 -24.50
C GLY A 77 32.53 13.92 -23.08
N LEU A 78 33.76 14.37 -22.74
CA LEU A 78 34.12 14.87 -21.43
C LEU A 78 34.84 16.22 -21.51
N THR A 79 34.11 17.27 -21.14
CA THR A 79 34.62 18.62 -21.00
C THR A 79 34.53 19.05 -19.55
N LEU A 80 35.60 19.60 -19.00
CA LEU A 80 35.65 20.17 -17.65
C LEU A 80 35.84 21.69 -17.73
N VAL A 81 35.05 22.45 -16.95
CA VAL A 81 35.31 23.85 -16.71
C VAL A 81 35.76 23.99 -15.26
N LYS A 82 36.96 24.55 -15.04
CA LYS A 82 37.54 24.71 -13.70
C LYS A 82 37.78 26.16 -13.40
N CYS A 83 37.44 26.60 -12.19
CA CYS A 83 37.81 27.88 -11.62
C CYS A 83 38.00 27.76 -10.11
N THR A 84 38.54 28.79 -9.48
CA THR A 84 38.64 28.90 -8.04
C THR A 84 37.74 30.05 -7.59
N ILE A 85 37.02 29.84 -6.52
CA ILE A 85 36.21 30.82 -5.82
C ILE A 85 36.81 31.08 -4.43
N TYR A 86 36.55 32.25 -3.88
CA TYR A 86 37.03 32.60 -2.54
C TYR A 86 36.01 33.46 -1.80
N ASP A 87 36.01 33.34 -0.49
CA ASP A 87 35.38 34.26 0.45
C ASP A 87 36.41 34.80 1.45
N GLU A 88 35.96 35.48 2.49
CA GLU A 88 36.85 35.99 3.55
C GLU A 88 37.54 34.89 4.36
N THR A 89 37.05 33.66 4.31
CA THR A 89 37.48 32.54 5.14
C THR A 89 38.38 31.54 4.42
N GLY A 90 38.37 31.53 3.08
CA GLY A 90 39.19 30.57 2.33
C GLY A 90 38.98 30.56 0.82
N THR A 91 39.51 29.48 0.20
CA THR A 91 39.38 29.24 -1.24
C THR A 91 38.80 27.83 -1.49
N LEU A 92 37.99 27.71 -2.55
CA LEU A 92 37.40 26.46 -2.96
C LEU A 92 37.48 26.27 -4.47
N ASN A 93 37.83 25.06 -4.91
CA ASN A 93 37.83 24.74 -6.33
C ASN A 93 36.40 24.48 -6.82
N VAL A 94 36.09 24.89 -8.04
CA VAL A 94 34.82 24.60 -8.72
C VAL A 94 35.10 23.83 -10.00
N THR A 95 34.38 22.73 -10.24
CA THR A 95 34.50 21.96 -11.47
C THR A 95 33.13 21.66 -12.05
N TYR A 96 32.87 22.11 -13.27
CA TYR A 96 31.67 21.71 -14.03
C TYR A 96 32.00 20.60 -15.00
N PHE A 97 31.15 19.61 -15.08
CA PHE A 97 31.24 18.50 -16.03
C PHE A 97 30.29 18.72 -17.19
N ASN A 98 30.81 18.62 -18.42
CA ASN A 98 30.05 18.73 -19.67
C ASN A 98 29.17 19.99 -19.80
N ASN A 99 29.52 21.06 -19.11
CA ASN A 99 28.85 22.36 -19.18
C ASN A 99 29.82 23.48 -19.60
N PRO A 100 30.15 23.63 -20.89
CA PRO A 100 31.05 24.69 -21.36
C PRO A 100 30.45 26.10 -21.20
N TYR A 101 29.15 26.24 -21.10
CA TYR A 101 28.45 27.50 -20.91
C TYR A 101 28.74 28.16 -19.54
N ALA A 102 29.12 27.34 -18.52
CA ALA A 102 29.50 27.87 -17.23
C ALA A 102 30.67 28.89 -17.31
N ALA A 103 31.60 28.66 -18.25
CA ALA A 103 32.71 29.60 -18.48
C ALA A 103 32.25 30.98 -18.95
N ALA A 104 31.20 31.06 -19.72
CA ALA A 104 30.66 32.35 -20.22
C ALA A 104 29.78 33.05 -19.18
N GLN A 105 29.22 32.31 -18.21
CA GLN A 105 28.35 32.88 -17.15
C GLN A 105 29.11 33.46 -15.97
N LEU A 106 30.25 32.84 -15.63
CA LEU A 106 31.05 33.26 -14.48
C LEU A 106 32.09 34.36 -14.89
N ARG A 107 32.13 35.46 -14.17
CA ARG A 107 33.08 36.54 -14.41
C ARG A 107 33.98 36.72 -13.21
N VAL A 108 35.29 36.82 -13.43
CA VAL A 108 36.29 37.09 -12.40
C VAL A 108 35.96 38.42 -11.68
N GLY A 109 36.10 38.40 -10.37
CA GLY A 109 35.82 39.55 -9.52
C GLY A 109 34.32 39.77 -9.22
N GLN A 110 33.43 38.98 -9.79
CA GLN A 110 32.00 39.02 -9.46
C GLN A 110 31.62 37.99 -8.42
N GLU A 111 30.66 38.35 -7.58
CA GLU A 111 30.14 37.55 -6.48
C GLU A 111 28.92 36.73 -6.93
N TYR A 112 28.88 35.46 -6.52
CA TYR A 112 27.82 34.52 -6.81
C TYR A 112 27.50 33.71 -5.55
N VAL A 113 26.26 33.20 -5.46
CA VAL A 113 25.91 32.08 -4.59
C VAL A 113 26.03 30.81 -5.41
N PHE A 114 26.91 29.91 -4.96
CA PHE A 114 27.12 28.62 -5.54
C PHE A 114 26.43 27.56 -4.66
N TYR A 115 25.59 26.70 -5.23
CA TYR A 115 24.97 25.59 -4.54
C TYR A 115 25.30 24.26 -5.22
N GLY A 116 25.89 23.35 -4.48
CA GLY A 116 26.29 22.06 -5.03
C GLY A 116 26.97 21.14 -4.02
N LYS A 117 27.27 19.93 -4.46
CA LYS A 117 27.97 18.95 -3.63
C LYS A 117 29.47 19.23 -3.60
N VAL A 118 30.02 19.30 -2.41
CA VAL A 118 31.47 19.34 -2.20
C VAL A 118 32.00 17.90 -2.14
N GLN A 119 33.12 17.65 -2.82
CA GLN A 119 33.84 16.36 -2.81
C GLN A 119 35.31 16.57 -2.47
N GLY A 120 35.92 15.58 -1.83
CA GLY A 120 37.31 15.60 -1.39
C GLY A 120 37.50 16.30 -0.03
N PHE A 121 38.75 16.23 0.49
CA PHE A 121 39.09 16.70 1.83
C PHE A 121 40.21 17.75 1.79
N GLY A 122 40.25 18.61 2.79
CA GLY A 122 41.30 19.61 2.96
C GLY A 122 41.41 20.60 1.78
N ARG A 123 42.61 20.87 1.32
CA ARG A 123 42.87 21.78 0.18
C ARG A 123 42.45 21.25 -1.18
N GLY A 124 42.11 19.91 -1.27
CA GLY A 124 41.64 19.26 -2.48
C GLY A 124 40.12 19.31 -2.65
N ARG A 125 39.38 19.94 -1.76
CA ARG A 125 37.92 20.11 -1.85
C ARG A 125 37.51 20.78 -3.15
N THR A 126 36.48 20.22 -3.78
CA THR A 126 35.96 20.75 -5.06
C THR A 126 34.44 20.73 -5.03
N LEU A 127 33.86 21.86 -5.35
CA LEU A 127 32.42 22.00 -5.56
C LEU A 127 32.07 21.53 -6.98
N VAL A 128 31.27 20.48 -7.06
CA VAL A 128 31.02 19.71 -8.29
C VAL A 128 29.76 20.19 -8.98
N SER A 129 29.90 20.67 -10.21
CA SER A 129 28.79 21.16 -11.07
C SER A 129 27.74 21.96 -10.31
N PRO A 130 28.15 23.01 -9.53
CA PRO A 130 27.20 23.78 -8.76
C PRO A 130 26.25 24.57 -9.65
N GLN A 131 25.07 24.84 -9.13
CA GLN A 131 24.25 25.92 -9.66
C GLN A 131 24.85 27.24 -9.17
N SER A 132 24.89 28.25 -10.02
CA SER A 132 25.43 29.57 -9.69
C SER A 132 24.41 30.66 -10.01
N GLU A 133 24.15 31.51 -9.03
CA GLU A 133 23.27 32.67 -9.15
C GLU A 133 24.08 33.94 -8.81
N LYS A 134 23.97 34.93 -9.68
CA LYS A 134 24.67 36.22 -9.44
C LYS A 134 23.99 36.97 -8.29
N VAL A 135 24.75 37.41 -7.33
CA VAL A 135 24.23 38.23 -6.23
C VAL A 135 23.84 39.61 -6.78
N ALA A 136 22.57 39.99 -6.56
CA ALA A 136 22.13 41.36 -6.89
C ALA A 136 22.69 42.35 -5.87
N PRO A 137 23.05 43.58 -6.29
CA PRO A 137 23.68 44.57 -5.39
C PRO A 137 22.83 44.93 -4.16
N ASP A 138 21.51 44.84 -4.25
CA ASP A 138 20.56 45.23 -3.21
C ASP A 138 19.89 44.03 -2.51
N ALA A 139 20.45 42.80 -2.63
CA ALA A 139 19.85 41.61 -2.03
C ALA A 139 20.26 41.46 -0.55
N ASP A 140 19.35 41.76 0.36
CA ASP A 140 19.54 41.57 1.80
C ASP A 140 19.71 40.06 2.16
N HIS A 141 19.17 39.14 1.34
CA HIS A 141 19.32 37.71 1.52
C HIS A 141 19.69 37.05 0.19
N PRO A 142 20.95 36.63 0.01
CA PRO A 142 21.45 36.07 -1.25
C PRO A 142 21.00 34.63 -1.52
N GLY A 143 20.39 33.95 -0.54
CA GLY A 143 19.89 32.58 -0.66
C GLY A 143 18.37 32.48 -0.58
N ARG A 144 17.81 31.53 -1.27
CA ARG A 144 16.35 31.22 -1.26
C ARG A 144 16.11 29.73 -1.11
N ILE A 145 14.91 29.35 -0.67
CA ILE A 145 14.45 27.97 -0.76
C ILE A 145 13.96 27.75 -2.21
N VAL A 146 14.54 26.75 -2.88
CA VAL A 146 14.27 26.47 -4.29
C VAL A 146 13.47 25.17 -4.40
N PRO A 147 12.28 25.20 -5.02
CA PRO A 147 11.48 24.00 -5.25
C PRO A 147 12.15 23.10 -6.29
N VAL A 148 12.12 21.78 -6.06
CA VAL A 148 12.65 20.75 -6.96
C VAL A 148 11.49 20.00 -7.58
N TYR A 149 11.27 20.22 -8.88
CA TYR A 149 10.18 19.59 -9.63
C TYR A 149 10.59 18.26 -10.26
N PRO A 150 9.63 17.34 -10.54
CA PRO A 150 9.87 16.22 -11.41
C PRO A 150 10.23 16.69 -12.82
N LEU A 151 11.19 16.03 -13.47
CA LEU A 151 11.67 16.40 -14.80
C LEU A 151 11.56 15.25 -15.80
N THR A 152 11.42 15.60 -17.06
CA THR A 152 11.61 14.67 -18.20
C THR A 152 12.82 15.10 -19.03
N ALA A 153 13.34 14.18 -19.83
CA ALA A 153 14.50 14.46 -20.69
C ALA A 153 14.23 15.66 -21.61
N GLY A 154 15.12 16.66 -21.56
CA GLY A 154 15.03 17.89 -22.34
C GLY A 154 14.39 19.10 -21.64
N LEU A 155 13.84 18.93 -20.42
CA LEU A 155 13.41 20.02 -19.56
C LEU A 155 14.41 20.26 -18.42
N THR A 156 14.49 21.48 -17.94
CA THR A 156 15.33 21.88 -16.80
C THR A 156 14.48 22.43 -15.66
N GLN A 157 15.00 22.44 -14.42
CA GLN A 157 14.32 23.07 -13.27
C GLN A 157 13.93 24.52 -13.56
N ARG A 158 14.82 25.28 -14.24
CA ARG A 158 14.55 26.67 -14.65
C ARG A 158 13.36 26.80 -15.60
N ASP A 159 13.08 25.79 -16.42
CA ASP A 159 11.92 25.82 -17.32
C ASP A 159 10.62 25.68 -16.53
N LEU A 160 10.58 24.76 -15.52
CA LEU A 160 9.43 24.61 -14.64
C LEU A 160 9.27 25.84 -13.73
N GLU A 161 10.33 26.33 -13.07
CA GLU A 161 10.28 27.55 -12.27
C GLU A 161 9.74 28.75 -13.07
N ARG A 162 10.10 28.85 -14.34
CA ARG A 162 9.60 29.93 -15.22
C ARG A 162 8.12 29.81 -15.52
N VAL A 163 7.65 28.60 -15.79
CA VAL A 163 6.22 28.37 -16.08
C VAL A 163 5.38 28.56 -14.83
N THR A 164 5.80 27.99 -13.69
CA THR A 164 5.10 28.18 -12.41
C THR A 164 5.12 29.63 -11.95
N ALA A 165 6.24 30.35 -12.19
CA ALA A 165 6.32 31.78 -11.90
C ALA A 165 5.31 32.59 -12.72
N ALA A 166 5.22 32.33 -14.03
CA ALA A 166 4.24 32.98 -14.90
C ALA A 166 2.81 32.63 -14.49
N ALA A 167 2.57 31.39 -14.06
CA ALA A 167 1.28 30.94 -13.56
C ALA A 167 0.88 31.64 -12.26
N LEU A 168 1.81 31.78 -11.30
CA LEU A 168 1.57 32.51 -10.05
C LEU A 168 1.25 33.99 -10.31
N ASP A 169 1.91 34.61 -11.31
CA ASP A 169 1.65 36.01 -11.67
C ASP A 169 0.24 36.23 -12.28
N THR A 170 -0.45 35.16 -12.69
CA THR A 170 -1.87 35.20 -13.13
C THR A 170 -2.86 35.05 -11.98
N LEU A 171 -2.42 34.63 -10.78
CA LEU A 171 -3.27 34.51 -9.60
C LEU A 171 -3.58 35.89 -9.02
N THR A 172 -4.58 36.56 -9.57
CA THR A 172 -5.04 37.88 -9.11
C THR A 172 -6.21 37.77 -8.13
N GLY A 173 -6.04 37.03 -7.05
CA GLY A 173 -7.01 37.00 -5.93
C GLY A 173 -8.27 36.16 -6.12
N GLU A 174 -8.49 35.58 -7.29
CA GLU A 174 -9.74 34.83 -7.62
C GLU A 174 -9.50 33.34 -7.88
N TRP A 175 -8.51 32.73 -7.22
CA TRP A 175 -8.44 31.27 -7.27
C TRP A 175 -9.54 30.68 -6.37
N PRO A 176 -10.48 29.89 -6.92
CA PRO A 176 -11.58 29.35 -6.13
C PRO A 176 -11.07 28.35 -5.11
N ASP A 177 -11.29 28.65 -3.83
CA ASP A 177 -10.88 27.76 -2.73
C ASP A 177 -11.97 26.67 -2.53
N PRO A 178 -11.63 25.39 -2.70
CA PRO A 178 -12.60 24.31 -2.50
C PRO A 178 -12.88 24.03 -1.03
N LEU A 179 -11.99 24.45 -0.09
CA LEU A 179 -12.20 24.22 1.33
C LEU A 179 -13.12 25.29 1.94
N PRO A 180 -14.21 24.89 2.62
CA PRO A 180 -15.03 25.80 3.38
C PRO A 180 -14.23 26.62 4.39
N GLU A 181 -14.56 27.90 4.55
CA GLU A 181 -13.85 28.83 5.44
C GLU A 181 -13.78 28.33 6.90
N LEU A 182 -14.87 27.72 7.38
CA LEU A 182 -14.91 27.13 8.71
C LEU A 182 -13.87 26.03 8.91
N LEU A 183 -13.61 25.19 7.90
CA LEU A 183 -12.60 24.16 7.98
C LEU A 183 -11.21 24.76 7.97
N ARG A 184 -10.98 25.77 7.12
CA ARG A 184 -9.68 26.47 7.08
C ARG A 184 -9.38 27.11 8.43
N ALA A 185 -10.35 27.78 9.04
CA ALA A 185 -10.20 28.39 10.38
C ALA A 185 -9.95 27.31 11.46
N LYS A 186 -10.74 26.22 11.47
CA LYS A 186 -10.63 25.13 12.45
C LYS A 186 -9.24 24.50 12.45
N TYR A 187 -8.68 24.24 11.29
CA TYR A 187 -7.37 23.57 11.13
C TYR A 187 -6.21 24.55 10.92
N ARG A 188 -6.45 25.85 10.98
CA ARG A 188 -5.46 26.92 10.73
C ARG A 188 -4.72 26.71 9.42
N LEU A 189 -5.48 26.50 8.34
CA LEU A 189 -4.96 26.30 6.99
C LEU A 189 -4.96 27.64 6.26
N PRO A 190 -3.89 28.00 5.51
CA PRO A 190 -3.88 29.17 4.65
C PRO A 190 -4.93 29.04 3.54
N ASP A 191 -5.31 30.15 2.91
CA ASP A 191 -6.15 30.10 1.72
C ASP A 191 -5.40 29.48 0.52
N ALA A 192 -6.15 29.19 -0.56
CA ALA A 192 -5.57 28.47 -1.69
C ALA A 192 -4.50 29.28 -2.42
N VAL A 193 -4.63 30.60 -2.52
CA VAL A 193 -3.66 31.49 -3.22
C VAL A 193 -2.36 31.58 -2.42
N ASP A 194 -2.47 31.80 -1.11
CA ASP A 194 -1.31 31.86 -0.22
C ASP A 194 -0.57 30.53 -0.20
N ALA A 195 -1.30 29.40 -0.14
CA ALA A 195 -0.71 28.08 -0.15
C ALA A 195 0.00 27.76 -1.47
N LEU A 196 -0.63 28.06 -2.63
CA LEU A 196 0.01 27.91 -3.95
C LEU A 196 1.24 28.80 -4.08
N SER A 197 1.17 30.02 -3.58
CA SER A 197 2.32 30.92 -3.59
C SER A 197 3.47 30.40 -2.74
N ALA A 198 3.17 29.91 -1.54
CA ALA A 198 4.16 29.41 -0.59
C ALA A 198 4.77 28.06 -1.03
N ILE A 199 4.02 27.17 -1.71
CA ILE A 199 4.56 25.89 -2.17
C ILE A 199 5.51 26.05 -3.37
N HIS A 200 5.27 27.04 -4.22
CA HIS A 200 6.11 27.33 -5.41
C HIS A 200 7.18 28.38 -5.19
N ARG A 201 6.98 29.33 -4.26
CA ARG A 201 7.91 30.42 -3.93
C ARG A 201 8.02 30.60 -2.41
N PRO A 202 8.46 29.56 -1.66
CA PRO A 202 8.57 29.66 -0.21
C PRO A 202 9.65 30.65 0.20
N LYS A 203 9.39 31.42 1.26
CA LYS A 203 10.37 32.33 1.90
C LYS A 203 11.07 31.61 3.06
N THR A 204 10.33 30.77 3.78
CA THR A 204 10.81 30.05 4.95
C THR A 204 10.46 28.55 4.87
N LYS A 205 11.10 27.74 5.70
CA LYS A 205 10.72 26.32 5.84
C LYS A 205 9.32 26.15 6.42
N ASP A 206 8.88 27.09 7.24
CA ASP A 206 7.53 27.06 7.80
C ASP A 206 6.47 27.30 6.71
N ASP A 207 6.73 28.20 5.75
CA ASP A 207 5.85 28.40 4.60
C ASP A 207 5.65 27.08 3.83
N VAL A 208 6.75 26.34 3.58
CA VAL A 208 6.68 25.02 2.92
C VAL A 208 5.81 24.06 3.74
N ALA A 209 6.02 24.00 5.06
CA ALA A 209 5.30 23.09 5.94
C ALA A 209 3.79 23.42 5.99
N GLN A 210 3.44 24.71 6.10
CA GLN A 210 2.05 25.17 6.14
C GLN A 210 1.35 24.97 4.78
N ALA A 211 2.01 25.30 3.68
CA ALA A 211 1.49 25.10 2.34
C ALA A 211 1.27 23.59 2.06
N ARG A 212 2.27 22.75 2.36
CA ARG A 212 2.14 21.29 2.21
C ARG A 212 0.97 20.74 3.04
N ARG A 213 0.88 21.15 4.31
CA ARG A 213 -0.23 20.73 5.19
C ARG A 213 -1.59 21.08 4.62
N ARG A 214 -1.72 22.29 4.04
CA ARG A 214 -2.94 22.74 3.36
C ARG A 214 -3.27 21.89 2.14
N MET A 215 -2.29 21.65 1.25
CA MET A 215 -2.49 20.86 0.04
C MET A 215 -2.84 19.40 0.35
N VAL A 216 -2.14 18.80 1.31
CA VAL A 216 -2.42 17.44 1.79
C VAL A 216 -3.84 17.33 2.36
N PHE A 217 -4.25 18.29 3.22
CA PHE A 217 -5.60 18.28 3.78
C PHE A 217 -6.67 18.40 2.69
N GLU A 218 -6.48 19.31 1.72
CA GLU A 218 -7.40 19.48 0.59
C GLU A 218 -7.54 18.19 -0.21
N GLU A 219 -6.40 17.61 -0.64
CA GLU A 219 -6.39 16.41 -1.48
C GLU A 219 -7.09 15.24 -0.78
N LEU A 220 -6.81 15.02 0.52
CA LEU A 220 -7.45 13.99 1.31
C LEU A 220 -8.94 14.28 1.57
N PHE A 221 -9.32 15.53 1.77
CA PHE A 221 -10.71 15.92 1.97
C PHE A 221 -11.55 15.72 0.71
N LEU A 222 -11.03 16.11 -0.47
CA LEU A 222 -11.67 15.86 -1.76
C LEU A 222 -11.85 14.37 -2.01
N LEU A 223 -10.81 13.56 -1.72
CA LEU A 223 -10.87 12.11 -1.83
C LEU A 223 -11.96 11.53 -0.92
N CYS A 224 -12.00 11.93 0.34
CA CYS A 224 -13.00 11.45 1.30
C CYS A 224 -14.43 11.85 0.90
N CYS A 225 -14.62 13.08 0.41
CA CYS A 225 -15.93 13.54 -0.10
C CYS A 225 -16.40 12.69 -1.28
N GLY A 226 -15.54 12.41 -2.26
CA GLY A 226 -15.91 11.60 -3.42
C GLY A 226 -16.23 10.15 -3.05
N LEU A 227 -15.41 9.52 -2.19
CA LEU A 227 -15.66 8.16 -1.70
C LEU A 227 -16.97 8.06 -0.91
N GLN A 228 -17.26 9.05 -0.08
CA GLN A 228 -18.52 9.08 0.69
C GLN A 228 -19.73 9.29 -0.24
N GLN A 229 -19.62 10.14 -1.26
CA GLN A 229 -20.69 10.29 -2.26
C GLN A 229 -20.95 8.99 -3.04
N LEU A 230 -19.90 8.26 -3.43
CA LEU A 230 -20.03 6.94 -4.06
C LEU A 230 -20.74 5.95 -3.14
N LYS A 231 -20.40 5.97 -1.85
CA LYS A 231 -21.04 5.13 -0.84
C LYS A 231 -22.55 5.48 -0.69
N GLU A 232 -22.90 6.78 -0.62
CA GLU A 232 -24.29 7.20 -0.50
C GLU A 232 -25.12 6.88 -1.74
N ARG A 233 -24.56 6.98 -2.97
CA ARG A 233 -25.26 6.56 -4.20
C ARG A 233 -25.63 5.08 -4.18
N ARG A 234 -24.72 4.21 -3.74
CA ARG A 234 -24.99 2.77 -3.59
C ARG A 234 -26.02 2.46 -2.50
N LYS A 235 -26.11 3.29 -1.45
CA LYS A 235 -27.14 3.16 -0.42
C LYS A 235 -28.55 3.50 -0.91
N ALA A 236 -28.69 4.15 -2.07
CA ALA A 236 -29.99 4.42 -2.68
C ALA A 236 -30.64 3.15 -3.28
N ASP A 237 -29.87 2.06 -3.52
CA ASP A 237 -30.41 0.80 -3.98
C ASP A 237 -31.19 0.10 -2.85
N SER A 238 -32.38 -0.40 -3.17
CA SER A 238 -33.15 -1.23 -2.24
C SER A 238 -32.48 -2.59 -2.08
N GLY A 239 -32.06 -2.92 -0.85
CA GLY A 239 -31.43 -4.18 -0.50
C GLY A 239 -32.43 -5.22 0.01
N ILE A 240 -31.95 -6.46 0.09
CA ILE A 240 -32.65 -7.54 0.80
C ILE A 240 -32.64 -7.19 2.30
N VAL A 241 -33.77 -7.39 2.97
CA VAL A 241 -33.87 -7.18 4.43
C VAL A 241 -33.86 -8.51 5.15
N PHE A 242 -32.93 -8.69 6.07
CA PHE A 242 -32.94 -9.82 7.00
C PHE A 242 -33.59 -9.35 8.31
N THR A 243 -34.76 -9.90 8.61
CA THR A 243 -35.56 -9.52 9.76
C THR A 243 -35.46 -10.48 10.95
N SER A 244 -34.78 -11.64 10.78
CA SER A 244 -34.65 -12.63 11.82
C SER A 244 -33.65 -12.23 12.90
N ASN A 245 -34.04 -12.31 14.16
CA ASN A 245 -33.20 -12.11 15.34
C ASN A 245 -32.48 -13.41 15.77
N GLY A 246 -32.31 -14.39 14.88
CA GLY A 246 -31.76 -15.73 15.16
C GLY A 246 -30.29 -15.80 15.58
N LEU A 247 -29.63 -14.67 15.83
CA LEU A 247 -28.23 -14.64 16.25
C LEU A 247 -28.00 -15.26 17.64
N ASP A 248 -28.98 -15.20 18.54
CA ASP A 248 -28.82 -15.81 19.86
C ASP A 248 -28.67 -17.34 19.76
N SER A 249 -29.51 -17.99 18.93
CA SER A 249 -29.37 -19.41 18.62
C SER A 249 -28.06 -19.75 17.94
N PHE A 250 -27.54 -18.88 17.08
CA PHE A 250 -26.22 -19.05 16.48
C PHE A 250 -25.11 -19.00 17.51
N PHE A 251 -25.13 -18.01 18.44
CA PHE A 251 -24.13 -17.90 19.49
C PHE A 251 -24.17 -19.11 20.45
N GLU A 252 -25.36 -19.64 20.77
CA GLU A 252 -25.52 -20.84 21.58
C GLU A 252 -25.02 -22.11 20.89
N ALA A 253 -25.14 -22.17 19.55
CA ALA A 253 -24.70 -23.34 18.77
C ALA A 253 -23.17 -23.41 18.62
N LEU A 254 -22.43 -22.31 18.85
CA LEU A 254 -20.98 -22.31 18.73
C LEU A 254 -20.32 -23.25 19.74
N PRO A 255 -19.27 -24.00 19.35
CA PRO A 255 -18.55 -24.91 20.26
C PRO A 255 -17.60 -24.17 21.25
N PHE A 256 -17.56 -22.87 21.20
CA PHE A 256 -16.70 -21.98 22.00
C PHE A 256 -17.37 -20.62 22.20
N THR A 257 -16.92 -19.86 23.18
CA THR A 257 -17.37 -18.49 23.37
C THR A 257 -16.66 -17.54 22.38
N PRO A 258 -17.40 -16.82 21.52
CA PRO A 258 -16.80 -15.83 20.62
C PRO A 258 -16.17 -14.68 21.41
N THR A 259 -15.09 -14.09 20.84
CA THR A 259 -14.47 -12.88 21.41
C THR A 259 -15.42 -11.68 21.32
N GLY A 260 -15.17 -10.65 22.11
CA GLY A 260 -15.93 -9.41 22.06
C GLY A 260 -15.90 -8.78 20.67
N ALA A 261 -14.73 -8.80 20.01
CA ALA A 261 -14.56 -8.30 18.64
C ALA A 261 -15.36 -9.11 17.60
N GLN A 262 -15.39 -10.44 17.71
CA GLN A 262 -16.18 -11.29 16.83
C GLN A 262 -17.68 -11.03 17.01
N ARG A 263 -18.15 -10.96 18.27
CA ARG A 263 -19.55 -10.68 18.58
C ARG A 263 -19.95 -9.30 18.06
N ARG A 264 -19.15 -8.28 18.28
CA ARG A 264 -19.36 -6.92 17.75
C ARG A 264 -19.50 -6.92 16.23
N ALA A 265 -18.56 -7.56 15.52
CA ALA A 265 -18.59 -7.62 14.06
C ALA A 265 -19.85 -8.33 13.50
N ILE A 266 -20.30 -9.43 14.15
CA ILE A 266 -21.54 -10.13 13.76
C ILE A 266 -22.77 -9.24 13.99
N MET A 267 -22.81 -8.50 15.10
CA MET A 267 -23.91 -7.57 15.40
C MET A 267 -23.94 -6.38 14.43
N GLU A 268 -22.78 -5.84 14.02
CA GLU A 268 -22.68 -4.82 12.99
C GLU A 268 -23.21 -5.31 11.64
N ILE A 269 -22.85 -6.54 11.23
CA ILE A 269 -23.36 -7.20 10.03
C ILE A 269 -24.87 -7.33 10.08
N ALA A 270 -25.42 -7.79 11.21
CA ALA A 270 -26.87 -7.96 11.37
C ALA A 270 -27.62 -6.63 11.29
N ALA A 271 -27.08 -5.57 11.90
CA ALA A 271 -27.65 -4.23 11.80
C ALA A 271 -27.67 -3.70 10.36
N ASP A 272 -26.58 -3.91 9.62
CA ASP A 272 -26.50 -3.55 8.21
C ASP A 272 -27.53 -4.32 7.38
N CYS A 273 -27.62 -5.64 7.56
CA CYS A 273 -28.57 -6.49 6.83
C CYS A 273 -30.04 -6.14 7.12
N ALA A 274 -30.33 -5.59 8.30
CA ALA A 274 -31.66 -5.14 8.68
C ALA A 274 -32.01 -3.73 8.17
N SER A 275 -31.05 -2.98 7.66
CA SER A 275 -31.20 -1.57 7.28
C SER A 275 -32.04 -1.30 6.02
N GLY A 276 -32.37 -2.35 5.25
CA GLY A 276 -33.04 -2.21 3.93
C GLY A 276 -32.10 -1.81 2.81
N ARG A 277 -30.81 -1.81 3.04
CA ARG A 277 -29.75 -1.48 2.07
C ARG A 277 -28.80 -2.65 1.88
N PRO A 278 -28.19 -2.85 0.71
CA PRO A 278 -27.19 -3.88 0.52
C PRO A 278 -25.97 -3.61 1.44
N MET A 279 -25.66 -4.55 2.33
CA MET A 279 -24.44 -4.48 3.12
C MET A 279 -23.22 -4.71 2.22
N ASN A 280 -22.20 -3.88 2.35
CA ASN A 280 -20.91 -4.07 1.73
C ASN A 280 -19.82 -3.84 2.79
N ARG A 281 -19.32 -4.93 3.41
CA ARG A 281 -18.49 -4.84 4.61
C ARG A 281 -17.20 -5.65 4.49
N LEU A 282 -16.10 -5.05 4.93
CA LEU A 282 -14.80 -5.71 5.12
C LEU A 282 -14.63 -6.14 6.58
N VAL A 283 -14.41 -7.42 6.80
CA VAL A 283 -13.93 -7.93 8.09
C VAL A 283 -12.43 -8.14 8.02
N GLN A 284 -11.72 -7.36 8.81
CA GLN A 284 -10.28 -7.36 8.88
C GLN A 284 -9.80 -7.88 10.23
N GLY A 285 -8.78 -8.70 10.22
CA GLY A 285 -8.19 -9.23 11.45
C GLY A 285 -6.96 -10.06 11.14
N ASP A 286 -6.11 -10.23 12.14
CA ASP A 286 -4.89 -11.01 12.00
C ASP A 286 -5.16 -12.47 11.61
N VAL A 287 -4.12 -13.18 11.19
CA VAL A 287 -4.20 -14.62 10.90
C VAL A 287 -4.64 -15.36 12.18
N GLY A 288 -5.76 -16.10 12.08
CA GLY A 288 -6.33 -16.84 13.21
C GLY A 288 -7.17 -16.01 14.19
N SER A 289 -7.57 -14.76 13.86
CA SER A 289 -8.54 -13.97 14.64
C SER A 289 -9.98 -14.51 14.60
N GLY A 290 -10.23 -15.57 13.81
CA GLY A 290 -11.54 -16.22 13.70
C GLY A 290 -12.52 -15.54 12.76
N LYS A 291 -12.07 -14.94 11.66
CA LYS A 291 -12.91 -14.34 10.60
C LYS A 291 -13.99 -15.30 10.08
N THR A 292 -13.67 -16.59 10.00
CA THR A 292 -14.61 -17.63 9.57
C THR A 292 -15.86 -17.72 10.45
N VAL A 293 -15.76 -17.46 11.75
CA VAL A 293 -16.90 -17.43 12.68
C VAL A 293 -17.84 -16.27 12.35
N VAL A 294 -17.27 -15.11 12.00
CA VAL A 294 -18.06 -13.94 11.57
C VAL A 294 -18.81 -14.23 10.27
N ALA A 295 -18.15 -14.90 9.32
CA ALA A 295 -18.78 -15.35 8.09
C ALA A 295 -19.88 -16.41 8.35
N ALA A 296 -19.66 -17.33 9.29
CA ALA A 296 -20.69 -18.30 9.72
C ALA A 296 -21.94 -17.60 10.27
N GLY A 297 -21.76 -16.50 11.03
CA GLY A 297 -22.86 -15.67 11.51
C GLY A 297 -23.71 -15.09 10.37
N LEU A 298 -23.09 -14.57 9.31
CA LEU A 298 -23.80 -14.08 8.13
C LEU A 298 -24.49 -15.23 7.37
N CYS A 299 -23.83 -16.39 7.23
CA CYS A 299 -24.44 -17.58 6.62
C CYS A 299 -25.68 -18.02 7.39
N ALA A 300 -25.62 -18.09 8.71
CA ALA A 300 -26.75 -18.44 9.55
C ALA A 300 -27.88 -17.41 9.42
N LEU A 301 -27.56 -16.12 9.45
CA LEU A 301 -28.53 -15.05 9.31
C LEU A 301 -29.26 -15.12 7.95
N ALA A 302 -28.54 -15.33 6.85
CA ALA A 302 -29.11 -15.48 5.52
C ALA A 302 -30.07 -16.71 5.46
N ALA A 303 -29.61 -17.87 5.91
CA ALA A 303 -30.39 -19.11 5.89
C ALA A 303 -31.68 -19.00 6.74
N GLN A 304 -31.62 -18.40 7.93
CA GLN A 304 -32.77 -18.18 8.79
C GLN A 304 -33.82 -17.23 8.19
N ASN A 305 -33.40 -16.35 7.26
CA ASN A 305 -34.29 -15.48 6.50
C ASN A 305 -34.74 -16.09 5.16
N GLY A 306 -34.46 -17.38 4.92
CA GLY A 306 -34.88 -18.10 3.70
C GLY A 306 -34.06 -17.73 2.46
N TRP A 307 -32.84 -17.24 2.65
CA TRP A 307 -31.92 -16.89 1.57
C TRP A 307 -30.70 -17.80 1.58
N GLN A 308 -30.06 -17.95 0.42
CA GLN A 308 -28.82 -18.69 0.29
C GLN A 308 -27.61 -17.76 0.52
N ALA A 309 -26.55 -18.33 1.10
CA ALA A 309 -25.24 -17.68 1.23
C ALA A 309 -24.21 -18.40 0.34
N ALA A 310 -23.44 -17.62 -0.44
CA ALA A 310 -22.31 -18.10 -1.24
C ALA A 310 -20.99 -17.70 -0.57
N PHE A 311 -20.17 -18.68 -0.20
CA PHE A 311 -18.86 -18.47 0.40
C PHE A 311 -17.77 -18.83 -0.61
N MET A 312 -17.02 -17.85 -1.07
CA MET A 312 -15.98 -18.00 -2.09
C MET A 312 -14.60 -18.01 -1.46
N ALA A 313 -13.84 -19.09 -1.71
CA ALA A 313 -12.46 -19.25 -1.27
C ALA A 313 -11.50 -19.28 -2.49
N PRO A 314 -10.23 -18.80 -2.35
CA PRO A 314 -9.29 -18.69 -3.47
C PRO A 314 -8.79 -20.02 -4.03
N THR A 315 -8.82 -21.09 -3.23
CA THR A 315 -8.36 -22.43 -3.63
C THR A 315 -9.34 -23.51 -3.20
N GLU A 316 -9.27 -24.67 -3.84
CA GLU A 316 -10.15 -25.81 -3.52
C GLU A 316 -9.90 -26.37 -2.11
N ILE A 317 -8.64 -26.38 -1.67
CA ILE A 317 -8.28 -26.81 -0.31
C ILE A 317 -8.93 -25.89 0.73
N LEU A 318 -8.84 -24.57 0.53
CA LEU A 318 -9.48 -23.63 1.44
C LEU A 318 -10.99 -23.72 1.42
N ALA A 319 -11.59 -23.94 0.24
CA ALA A 319 -13.03 -24.17 0.12
C ALA A 319 -13.46 -25.43 0.91
N ALA A 320 -12.74 -26.54 0.77
CA ALA A 320 -12.99 -27.75 1.54
C ALA A 320 -12.82 -27.51 3.05
N GLN A 321 -11.74 -26.85 3.47
CA GLN A 321 -11.48 -26.52 4.87
C GLN A 321 -12.55 -25.60 5.47
N HIS A 322 -13.02 -24.58 4.71
CA HIS A 322 -14.13 -23.76 5.15
C HIS A 322 -15.43 -24.54 5.27
N ALA A 323 -15.72 -25.43 4.31
CA ALA A 323 -16.89 -26.28 4.39
C ALA A 323 -16.86 -27.22 5.62
N GLU A 324 -15.70 -27.85 5.89
CA GLU A 324 -15.48 -28.69 7.08
C GLU A 324 -15.60 -27.90 8.39
N THR A 325 -15.21 -26.63 8.39
CA THR A 325 -15.31 -25.76 9.57
C THR A 325 -16.72 -25.22 9.79
N LEU A 326 -17.42 -24.85 8.71
CA LEU A 326 -18.76 -24.26 8.77
C LEU A 326 -19.85 -25.29 9.03
N ALA A 327 -19.76 -26.47 8.39
CA ALA A 327 -20.81 -27.48 8.47
C ALA A 327 -21.18 -27.85 9.92
N PRO A 328 -20.26 -28.16 10.85
CA PRO A 328 -20.61 -28.51 12.22
C PRO A 328 -21.29 -27.38 13.01
N MET A 329 -21.02 -26.13 12.67
CA MET A 329 -21.64 -24.97 13.32
C MET A 329 -23.07 -24.76 12.79
N LEU A 330 -23.25 -24.97 11.49
CA LEU A 330 -24.52 -24.74 10.79
C LEU A 330 -25.50 -25.91 10.95
N ASP A 331 -24.99 -27.14 10.98
CA ASP A 331 -25.80 -28.37 11.17
C ASP A 331 -26.60 -28.35 12.48
N LYS A 332 -26.04 -27.79 13.56
CA LYS A 332 -26.75 -27.61 14.84
C LYS A 332 -27.97 -26.68 14.72
N LEU A 333 -27.98 -25.83 13.72
CA LEU A 333 -29.10 -24.93 13.39
C LEU A 333 -30.01 -25.50 12.30
N GLY A 334 -29.74 -26.72 11.81
CA GLY A 334 -30.45 -27.33 10.69
C GLY A 334 -30.16 -26.69 9.33
N ILE A 335 -29.05 -25.98 9.21
CA ILE A 335 -28.66 -25.28 7.98
C ILE A 335 -27.72 -26.17 7.16
N SER A 336 -28.14 -26.49 5.93
CA SER A 336 -27.35 -27.32 5.01
C SER A 336 -26.19 -26.57 4.37
N CYS A 337 -24.99 -27.19 4.39
CA CYS A 337 -23.78 -26.67 3.75
C CYS A 337 -23.31 -27.57 2.62
N THR A 338 -23.06 -27.06 1.43
CA THR A 338 -22.62 -27.80 0.24
C THR A 338 -21.34 -27.22 -0.34
N LEU A 339 -20.41 -28.12 -0.72
CA LEU A 339 -19.16 -27.74 -1.41
C LEU A 339 -19.35 -27.80 -2.93
N LEU A 340 -18.80 -26.83 -3.67
CA LEU A 340 -18.73 -26.83 -5.14
C LEU A 340 -17.34 -26.41 -5.62
N THR A 341 -16.56 -27.38 -6.13
CA THR A 341 -15.20 -27.15 -6.65
C THR A 341 -15.02 -27.77 -8.05
N GLY A 342 -13.93 -27.36 -8.73
CA GLY A 342 -13.62 -27.85 -10.08
C GLY A 342 -13.21 -29.32 -10.12
N SER A 343 -12.58 -29.85 -9.06
CA SER A 343 -12.07 -31.23 -8.97
C SER A 343 -13.11 -32.27 -8.62
N MET A 344 -14.36 -31.88 -8.31
CA MET A 344 -15.45 -32.79 -8.03
C MET A 344 -15.81 -33.69 -9.24
N THR A 345 -16.20 -34.94 -8.98
CA THR A 345 -16.71 -35.82 -10.02
C THR A 345 -17.97 -35.24 -10.67
N ALA A 346 -18.25 -35.64 -11.91
CA ALA A 346 -19.45 -35.18 -12.63
C ALA A 346 -20.76 -35.49 -11.89
N ALA A 347 -20.82 -36.60 -11.15
CA ALA A 347 -21.97 -36.96 -10.34
C ALA A 347 -22.14 -36.05 -9.12
N GLN A 348 -21.05 -35.80 -8.37
CA GLN A 348 -21.05 -34.92 -7.23
C GLN A 348 -21.39 -33.46 -7.64
N LYS A 349 -20.82 -33.01 -8.76
CA LYS A 349 -21.08 -31.64 -9.27
C LYS A 349 -22.55 -31.49 -9.67
N ARG A 350 -23.16 -32.47 -10.34
CA ARG A 350 -24.59 -32.45 -10.68
C ARG A 350 -25.48 -32.42 -9.43
N ALA A 351 -25.16 -33.24 -8.41
CA ALA A 351 -25.91 -33.25 -7.16
C ALA A 351 -25.81 -31.89 -6.42
N ALA A 352 -24.60 -31.28 -6.35
CA ALA A 352 -24.40 -29.97 -5.76
C ALA A 352 -25.18 -28.89 -6.52
N LEU A 353 -25.12 -28.88 -7.87
CA LEU A 353 -25.85 -27.89 -8.69
C LEU A 353 -27.37 -28.01 -8.48
N ALA A 354 -27.91 -29.22 -8.46
CA ALA A 354 -29.34 -29.46 -8.20
C ALA A 354 -29.76 -28.99 -6.80
N ALA A 355 -28.90 -29.21 -5.77
CA ALA A 355 -29.18 -28.74 -4.40
C ALA A 355 -29.12 -27.17 -4.32
N ILE A 356 -28.26 -26.53 -5.08
CA ILE A 356 -28.18 -25.07 -5.16
C ILE A 356 -29.42 -24.49 -5.84
N GLU A 357 -29.81 -25.05 -6.98
CA GLU A 357 -30.94 -24.60 -7.80
C GLU A 357 -32.28 -24.78 -7.08
N THR A 358 -32.46 -25.85 -6.35
CA THR A 358 -33.68 -26.11 -5.57
C THR A 358 -33.73 -25.37 -4.24
N GLY A 359 -32.62 -24.74 -3.80
CA GLY A 359 -32.54 -24.12 -2.49
C GLY A 359 -32.30 -25.10 -1.32
N ALA A 360 -32.14 -26.40 -1.60
CA ALA A 360 -31.82 -27.40 -0.57
C ALA A 360 -30.45 -27.16 0.07
N ALA A 361 -29.49 -26.61 -0.68
CA ALA A 361 -28.24 -26.10 -0.15
C ALA A 361 -28.41 -24.62 0.25
N GLN A 362 -28.48 -24.34 1.56
CA GLN A 362 -28.65 -23.00 2.09
C GLN A 362 -27.32 -22.23 2.13
N VAL A 363 -26.21 -22.93 2.39
CA VAL A 363 -24.85 -22.35 2.33
C VAL A 363 -24.05 -23.12 1.29
N VAL A 364 -23.42 -22.40 0.38
CA VAL A 364 -22.64 -22.98 -0.71
C VAL A 364 -21.21 -22.45 -0.60
N VAL A 365 -20.27 -23.34 -0.31
CA VAL A 365 -18.83 -23.03 -0.25
C VAL A 365 -18.19 -23.48 -1.55
N GLY A 366 -17.36 -22.65 -2.16
CA GLY A 366 -16.67 -23.02 -3.39
C GLY A 366 -15.57 -22.06 -3.80
N THR A 367 -15.04 -22.28 -4.99
CA THR A 367 -14.04 -21.43 -5.62
C THR A 367 -14.69 -20.55 -6.71
N HIS A 368 -13.90 -20.06 -7.66
CA HIS A 368 -14.43 -19.42 -8.87
C HIS A 368 -15.47 -20.25 -9.65
N ALA A 369 -15.63 -21.54 -9.31
CA ALA A 369 -16.70 -22.37 -9.85
C ALA A 369 -18.10 -21.78 -9.56
N LEU A 370 -18.28 -21.06 -8.44
CA LEU A 370 -19.54 -20.39 -8.08
C LEU A 370 -19.97 -19.30 -9.08
N ILE A 371 -19.01 -18.69 -9.79
CA ILE A 371 -19.24 -17.59 -10.74
C ILE A 371 -19.67 -18.12 -12.11
N GLN A 372 -19.39 -19.41 -12.42
CA GLN A 372 -19.68 -20.00 -13.74
C GLN A 372 -21.16 -19.88 -14.10
N GLN A 373 -21.46 -19.67 -15.40
CA GLN A 373 -22.83 -19.48 -15.90
C GLN A 373 -23.79 -20.62 -15.56
N GLY A 374 -23.29 -21.85 -15.43
CA GLY A 374 -24.09 -23.02 -15.09
C GLY A 374 -24.52 -23.10 -13.61
N VAL A 375 -24.13 -22.21 -12.74
CA VAL A 375 -24.53 -22.15 -11.34
C VAL A 375 -25.69 -21.18 -11.19
N GLN A 376 -26.88 -21.68 -10.87
CA GLN A 376 -28.07 -20.88 -10.62
C GLN A 376 -28.50 -21.04 -9.16
N PHE A 377 -28.51 -19.95 -8.41
CA PHE A 377 -29.00 -19.93 -7.04
C PHE A 377 -30.53 -19.76 -7.03
N HIS A 378 -31.20 -20.44 -6.13
CA HIS A 378 -32.63 -20.29 -5.92
C HIS A 378 -32.96 -18.86 -5.42
N ARG A 379 -32.28 -18.44 -4.35
CA ARG A 379 -32.43 -17.11 -3.74
C ARG A 379 -31.11 -16.68 -3.07
N LEU A 380 -30.18 -16.10 -3.81
CA LEU A 380 -28.89 -15.64 -3.26
C LEU A 380 -29.08 -14.31 -2.52
N GLY A 381 -28.88 -14.31 -1.20
CA GLY A 381 -29.00 -13.14 -0.34
C GLY A 381 -27.70 -12.67 0.31
N ALA A 382 -26.68 -13.54 0.40
CA ALA A 382 -25.39 -13.18 0.97
C ALA A 382 -24.22 -13.74 0.14
N VAL A 383 -23.18 -12.95 -0.02
CA VAL A 383 -21.93 -13.32 -0.70
C VAL A 383 -20.77 -13.05 0.25
N ILE A 384 -19.95 -14.06 0.51
CA ILE A 384 -18.75 -13.97 1.32
C ILE A 384 -17.54 -14.25 0.42
N ALA A 385 -16.52 -13.37 0.45
CA ALA A 385 -15.26 -13.56 -0.25
C ALA A 385 -14.10 -13.57 0.75
N ASP A 386 -13.35 -14.68 0.80
CA ASP A 386 -12.15 -14.79 1.63
C ASP A 386 -10.90 -14.41 0.84
N GLU A 387 -9.91 -13.80 1.51
CA GLU A 387 -8.64 -13.34 0.94
C GLU A 387 -8.81 -12.41 -0.27
N GLN A 388 -9.34 -11.21 -0.03
CA GLN A 388 -9.68 -10.21 -1.04
C GLN A 388 -8.60 -9.97 -2.10
N HIS A 389 -7.30 -10.00 -1.72
CA HIS A 389 -6.19 -9.75 -2.64
C HIS A 389 -6.12 -10.71 -3.84
N ARG A 390 -6.82 -11.84 -3.78
CA ARG A 390 -6.83 -12.88 -4.82
C ARG A 390 -8.07 -12.85 -5.70
N PHE A 391 -9.09 -12.06 -5.34
CA PHE A 391 -10.31 -11.89 -6.12
C PHE A 391 -10.42 -10.48 -6.66
N GLY A 392 -10.46 -10.31 -7.97
CA GLY A 392 -10.70 -9.02 -8.62
C GLY A 392 -12.11 -8.48 -8.33
N VAL A 393 -12.27 -7.16 -8.42
CA VAL A 393 -13.57 -6.47 -8.30
C VAL A 393 -14.61 -7.09 -9.24
N ALA A 394 -14.21 -7.41 -10.47
CA ALA A 394 -15.06 -8.03 -11.49
C ALA A 394 -15.64 -9.41 -11.07
N GLN A 395 -14.88 -10.22 -10.34
CA GLN A 395 -15.35 -11.55 -9.90
C GLN A 395 -16.40 -11.41 -8.78
N ARG A 396 -16.23 -10.47 -7.87
CA ARG A 396 -17.23 -10.16 -6.83
C ARG A 396 -18.51 -9.64 -7.45
N ALA A 397 -18.40 -8.69 -8.38
CA ALA A 397 -19.52 -8.16 -9.12
C ALA A 397 -20.28 -9.24 -9.90
N ALA A 398 -19.57 -10.17 -10.56
CA ALA A 398 -20.16 -11.30 -11.27
C ALA A 398 -20.92 -12.28 -10.34
N LEU A 399 -20.44 -12.50 -9.11
CA LEU A 399 -21.17 -13.32 -8.13
C LEU A 399 -22.36 -12.56 -7.55
N SER A 400 -22.21 -11.29 -7.22
CA SER A 400 -23.31 -10.44 -6.74
C SER A 400 -24.41 -10.28 -7.79
N ALA A 401 -24.09 -10.23 -9.07
CA ALA A 401 -25.07 -10.15 -10.17
C ALA A 401 -25.96 -11.41 -10.29
N LYS A 402 -25.61 -12.54 -9.63
CA LYS A 402 -26.48 -13.73 -9.57
C LYS A 402 -27.62 -13.62 -8.55
N GLY A 403 -27.59 -12.59 -7.69
CA GLY A 403 -28.65 -12.26 -6.73
C GLY A 403 -29.23 -10.88 -7.01
N GLY A 404 -30.41 -10.59 -6.48
CA GLY A 404 -31.01 -9.25 -6.53
C GLY A 404 -30.45 -8.33 -5.44
N SER A 405 -29.24 -7.78 -5.59
CA SER A 405 -28.52 -6.93 -4.61
C SER A 405 -28.23 -7.66 -3.28
N PRO A 406 -27.45 -8.75 -3.29
CA PRO A 406 -27.11 -9.50 -2.07
C PRO A 406 -26.20 -8.70 -1.14
N HIS A 407 -26.21 -9.00 0.14
CA HIS A 407 -25.23 -8.53 1.10
C HIS A 407 -23.85 -9.10 0.81
N VAL A 408 -22.80 -8.26 0.83
CA VAL A 408 -21.43 -8.65 0.52
C VAL A 408 -20.55 -8.50 1.74
N LEU A 409 -19.91 -9.61 2.13
CA LEU A 409 -18.87 -9.65 3.16
C LEU A 409 -17.53 -10.01 2.55
N VAL A 410 -16.56 -9.18 2.74
CA VAL A 410 -15.18 -9.42 2.31
C VAL A 410 -14.32 -9.67 3.53
N MET A 411 -13.42 -10.67 3.48
CA MET A 411 -12.48 -10.94 4.55
C MET A 411 -11.05 -10.71 4.11
N SER A 412 -10.22 -10.15 5.00
CA SER A 412 -8.79 -9.98 4.76
C SER A 412 -7.97 -10.43 5.96
N ALA A 413 -6.93 -11.23 5.71
CA ALA A 413 -5.93 -11.62 6.70
C ALA A 413 -4.75 -10.65 6.77
N THR A 414 -4.68 -9.66 5.86
CA THR A 414 -3.70 -8.57 5.97
C THR A 414 -4.25 -7.51 6.91
N PRO A 415 -3.66 -7.30 8.08
CA PRO A 415 -4.00 -6.17 8.89
C PRO A 415 -3.50 -4.91 8.17
N ILE A 416 -4.44 -4.05 7.78
CA ILE A 416 -4.18 -2.73 7.20
C ILE A 416 -4.68 -1.70 8.22
N PRO A 417 -3.98 -0.61 8.50
CA PRO A 417 -4.51 0.43 9.36
C PRO A 417 -5.94 0.82 8.94
N ARG A 418 -6.87 0.88 9.91
CA ARG A 418 -8.30 1.07 9.64
C ARG A 418 -8.58 2.25 8.71
N THR A 419 -7.88 3.34 8.91
CA THR A 419 -7.98 4.56 8.11
C THR A 419 -7.59 4.31 6.64
N LEU A 420 -6.53 3.53 6.43
CA LEU A 420 -6.06 3.16 5.08
C LEU A 420 -7.00 2.17 4.41
N ALA A 421 -7.53 1.21 5.17
CA ALA A 421 -8.53 0.25 4.68
C ALA A 421 -9.80 0.96 4.17
N LEU A 422 -10.26 2.00 4.87
CA LEU A 422 -11.41 2.81 4.46
C LEU A 422 -11.20 3.59 3.16
N ILE A 423 -9.95 3.95 2.83
CA ILE A 423 -9.63 4.58 1.54
C ILE A 423 -9.47 3.53 0.45
N MET A 424 -8.67 2.50 0.72
CA MET A 424 -8.42 1.45 -0.28
C MET A 424 -9.70 0.76 -0.74
N TYR A 425 -10.67 0.71 0.15
CA TYR A 425 -11.94 0.02 -0.06
C TYR A 425 -13.13 0.96 0.13
N GLY A 426 -12.99 2.21 -0.25
CA GLY A 426 -13.88 3.36 0.03
C GLY A 426 -15.39 3.14 0.00
N ASP A 427 -15.83 2.03 -0.60
CA ASP A 427 -17.21 1.58 -0.64
C ASP A 427 -17.57 0.53 0.43
N LEU A 428 -16.58 0.07 1.24
CA LEU A 428 -16.81 -0.94 2.28
C LEU A 428 -16.88 -0.31 3.68
N ASP A 429 -17.83 -0.76 4.49
CA ASP A 429 -17.77 -0.58 5.93
C ASP A 429 -16.73 -1.54 6.53
N VAL A 430 -16.03 -1.14 7.58
CA VAL A 430 -14.91 -1.93 8.13
C VAL A 430 -15.18 -2.36 9.55
N SER A 431 -15.17 -3.68 9.79
CA SER A 431 -15.12 -4.30 11.13
C SER A 431 -13.72 -4.85 11.38
N VAL A 432 -13.15 -4.51 12.53
CA VAL A 432 -11.80 -4.94 12.93
C VAL A 432 -11.90 -5.99 14.04
N LEU A 433 -11.24 -7.14 13.84
CA LEU A 433 -11.05 -8.17 14.84
C LEU A 433 -9.67 -7.97 15.49
N ASP A 434 -9.66 -7.19 16.56
CA ASP A 434 -8.49 -6.77 17.33
C ASP A 434 -8.20 -7.67 18.54
N GLU A 435 -8.95 -8.76 18.70
CA GLU A 435 -8.79 -9.73 19.76
C GLU A 435 -8.33 -11.09 19.20
N ILE A 436 -7.44 -11.77 19.93
CA ILE A 436 -7.00 -13.13 19.62
C ILE A 436 -7.90 -14.11 20.41
N PRO A 437 -8.47 -15.16 19.74
CA PRO A 437 -9.25 -16.17 20.43
C PRO A 437 -8.47 -16.86 21.56
N PRO A 438 -9.12 -17.21 22.68
CA PRO A 438 -8.48 -17.89 23.80
C PRO A 438 -7.92 -19.25 23.36
N GLY A 439 -6.81 -19.68 24.00
CA GLY A 439 -6.14 -20.97 23.73
C GLY A 439 -5.03 -20.93 22.69
N ARG A 440 -4.76 -19.78 22.07
CA ARG A 440 -3.63 -19.62 21.15
C ARG A 440 -2.37 -19.15 21.89
N SER A 441 -1.29 -19.94 21.78
CA SER A 441 0.02 -19.54 22.33
C SER A 441 0.74 -18.57 21.41
N PRO A 442 1.41 -17.53 21.95
CA PRO A 442 2.25 -16.65 21.15
C PRO A 442 3.34 -17.42 20.43
N VAL A 443 3.63 -17.02 19.18
CA VAL A 443 4.74 -17.59 18.40
C VAL A 443 6.04 -16.89 18.80
N GLU A 444 6.97 -17.63 19.41
CA GLU A 444 8.29 -17.11 19.71
C GLU A 444 9.07 -16.84 18.43
N THR A 445 9.49 -15.59 18.25
CA THR A 445 10.08 -15.14 16.99
C THR A 445 11.53 -14.70 17.18
N TYR A 446 12.42 -15.20 16.32
CA TYR A 446 13.85 -14.95 16.37
C TYR A 446 14.38 -14.47 15.01
N ALA A 447 15.27 -13.47 15.03
CA ALA A 447 16.01 -13.01 13.86
C ALA A 447 17.50 -13.41 14.05
N VAL A 448 18.03 -14.19 13.13
CA VAL A 448 19.36 -14.81 13.23
C VAL A 448 20.21 -14.56 11.98
N GLY A 449 21.52 -14.66 12.15
CA GLY A 449 22.47 -14.67 11.04
C GLY A 449 22.91 -16.09 10.65
N GLU A 450 23.69 -16.20 9.58
CA GLU A 450 24.17 -17.46 9.02
C GLU A 450 25.02 -18.30 10.03
N ASN A 451 25.68 -17.65 10.98
CA ASN A 451 26.44 -18.32 12.04
C ASN A 451 25.60 -19.27 12.91
N MET A 452 24.27 -19.08 12.93
CA MET A 452 23.32 -19.90 13.70
C MET A 452 22.80 -21.12 12.92
N ARG A 453 23.12 -21.28 11.63
CA ARG A 453 22.53 -22.30 10.74
C ARG A 453 22.61 -23.72 11.30
N LYS A 454 23.76 -24.16 11.79
CA LYS A 454 23.91 -25.49 12.38
C LYS A 454 22.99 -25.70 13.60
N ARG A 455 22.86 -24.68 14.44
CA ARG A 455 21.99 -24.70 15.63
C ARG A 455 20.54 -24.77 15.26
N ILE A 456 20.12 -23.99 14.23
CA ILE A 456 18.74 -24.01 13.75
C ILE A 456 18.39 -25.32 13.06
N THR A 457 19.29 -25.93 12.27
CA THR A 457 19.12 -27.28 11.71
C THR A 457 18.89 -28.33 12.79
N ALA A 458 19.71 -28.32 13.87
CA ALA A 458 19.50 -29.20 15.01
C ALA A 458 18.17 -28.89 15.76
N PHE A 459 17.74 -27.64 15.78
CA PHE A 459 16.46 -27.25 16.37
C PHE A 459 15.27 -27.75 15.55
N ILE A 460 15.34 -27.71 14.20
CA ILE A 460 14.36 -28.33 13.30
C ILE A 460 14.23 -29.82 13.64
N ASP A 461 15.36 -30.53 13.70
CA ASP A 461 15.37 -31.96 14.00
C ASP A 461 14.74 -32.28 15.37
N LYS A 462 15.07 -31.49 16.39
CA LYS A 462 14.49 -31.61 17.74
C LYS A 462 12.96 -31.40 17.70
N GLN A 463 12.45 -30.34 17.06
CA GLN A 463 11.01 -30.05 17.03
C GLN A 463 10.23 -31.12 16.27
N VAL A 464 10.77 -31.58 15.15
CA VAL A 464 10.20 -32.68 14.39
C VAL A 464 10.24 -34.00 15.19
N GLY A 465 11.34 -34.27 15.90
CA GLY A 465 11.47 -35.43 16.80
C GLY A 465 10.45 -35.45 17.94
N LEU A 466 9.98 -34.28 18.37
CA LEU A 466 8.89 -34.14 19.35
C LEU A 466 7.50 -34.31 18.74
N GLY A 467 7.39 -34.66 17.44
CA GLY A 467 6.13 -34.87 16.70
C GLY A 467 5.55 -33.58 16.11
N GLY A 468 6.33 -32.49 16.03
CA GLY A 468 5.96 -31.30 15.28
C GLY A 468 6.29 -31.42 13.79
N GLN A 469 5.90 -30.43 13.00
CA GLN A 469 6.26 -30.28 11.60
C GLN A 469 6.85 -28.90 11.35
N ALA A 470 7.72 -28.77 10.35
CA ALA A 470 8.41 -27.54 10.04
C ALA A 470 8.13 -27.05 8.62
N TYR A 471 7.91 -25.76 8.48
CA TYR A 471 7.98 -25.05 7.22
C TYR A 471 9.37 -24.41 7.06
N VAL A 472 9.94 -24.48 5.86
CA VAL A 472 11.14 -23.77 5.45
C VAL A 472 10.80 -22.98 4.19
N VAL A 473 10.79 -21.65 4.27
CA VAL A 473 10.39 -20.77 3.18
C VAL A 473 11.61 -20.11 2.57
N CYS A 474 11.77 -20.27 1.27
CA CYS A 474 12.82 -19.63 0.48
C CYS A 474 12.24 -18.48 -0.36
N PRO A 475 12.93 -17.32 -0.49
CA PRO A 475 12.45 -16.21 -1.28
C PRO A 475 12.40 -16.56 -2.77
N LEU A 476 11.45 -15.89 -3.47
CA LEU A 476 11.49 -15.80 -4.93
C LEU A 476 12.57 -14.76 -5.30
N ILE A 477 13.56 -15.15 -6.08
CA ILE A 477 14.59 -14.22 -6.58
C ILE A 477 13.97 -13.45 -7.75
N GLU A 478 13.50 -12.21 -7.53
CA GLU A 478 12.81 -11.40 -8.55
C GLU A 478 13.75 -10.87 -9.63
N ASP A 479 15.03 -10.63 -9.31
CA ASP A 479 16.02 -10.00 -10.19
C ASP A 479 16.60 -10.90 -11.31
N SER A 480 16.24 -12.16 -11.38
CA SER A 480 16.65 -13.01 -12.50
C SER A 480 15.47 -13.25 -13.44
N GLU A 481 15.57 -12.79 -14.68
CA GLU A 481 14.66 -13.16 -15.79
C GLU A 481 14.59 -14.69 -16.00
N ASN A 482 15.52 -15.45 -15.42
CA ASN A 482 15.59 -16.90 -15.45
C ASN A 482 14.84 -17.55 -14.30
N ALA A 483 13.58 -17.85 -14.52
CA ALA A 483 12.74 -18.61 -13.60
C ALA A 483 13.30 -20.01 -13.25
N GLU A 484 14.31 -20.53 -13.96
CA GLU A 484 15.01 -21.77 -13.65
C GLU A 484 15.97 -21.65 -12.44
N ILE A 485 16.57 -20.47 -12.23
CA ILE A 485 17.45 -20.22 -11.07
C ILE A 485 16.62 -20.21 -9.77
N LYS A 486 15.37 -19.72 -9.83
CA LYS A 486 14.44 -19.64 -8.70
C LYS A 486 14.00 -21.01 -8.19
N LEU A 487 13.83 -21.96 -9.10
CA LEU A 487 13.46 -23.33 -8.76
C LEU A 487 14.61 -24.09 -8.12
N LYS A 488 15.80 -23.93 -8.69
CA LYS A 488 17.04 -24.59 -8.20
C LYS A 488 17.35 -24.23 -6.75
N SER A 489 16.95 -23.07 -6.26
CA SER A 489 17.22 -22.64 -4.89
C SER A 489 16.37 -23.40 -3.84
N ALA A 490 15.05 -23.55 -4.00
CA ALA A 490 14.21 -24.29 -3.06
C ALA A 490 14.46 -25.81 -3.14
N GLU A 491 14.59 -26.37 -4.35
CA GLU A 491 14.95 -27.77 -4.55
C GLU A 491 16.33 -28.11 -4.02
N GLN A 492 17.32 -27.22 -4.23
CA GLN A 492 18.66 -27.39 -3.72
C GLN A 492 18.66 -27.36 -2.19
N HIS A 493 17.94 -26.37 -1.61
CA HIS A 493 17.84 -26.27 -0.15
C HIS A 493 17.17 -27.50 0.47
N ALA A 494 16.13 -28.04 -0.17
CA ALA A 494 15.51 -29.29 0.27
C ALA A 494 16.48 -30.49 0.18
N LYS A 495 17.24 -30.61 -0.91
CA LYS A 495 18.27 -31.65 -1.05
C LYS A 495 19.35 -31.55 0.01
N ASP A 496 19.79 -30.33 0.32
CA ASP A 496 20.82 -30.13 1.34
C ASP A 496 20.28 -30.40 2.74
N LEU A 497 19.03 -29.99 3.01
CA LEU A 497 18.37 -30.30 4.27
C LEU A 497 18.13 -31.83 4.43
N GLN A 498 17.75 -32.53 3.35
CA GLN A 498 17.59 -34.00 3.34
C GLN A 498 18.93 -34.71 3.60
N LYS A 499 20.07 -34.17 3.10
CA LYS A 499 21.41 -34.72 3.42
C LYS A 499 21.79 -34.50 4.88
N LEU A 500 21.43 -33.35 5.45
CA LEU A 500 21.70 -33.01 6.85
C LEU A 500 20.81 -33.80 7.81
N LEU A 501 19.58 -34.10 7.40
CA LEU A 501 18.57 -34.81 8.18
C LEU A 501 18.04 -36.03 7.41
N PRO A 502 18.87 -37.07 7.18
CA PRO A 502 18.52 -38.20 6.31
C PRO A 502 17.34 -39.04 6.82
N HIS A 503 17.04 -38.96 8.10
CA HIS A 503 15.98 -39.70 8.78
C HIS A 503 14.63 -38.95 8.77
N ARG A 504 14.57 -37.72 8.21
CA ARG A 504 13.35 -36.92 8.09
C ARG A 504 12.82 -36.93 6.66
N ARG A 505 11.52 -36.82 6.51
CA ARG A 505 10.83 -36.81 5.20
C ARG A 505 10.63 -35.37 4.77
N VAL A 506 11.38 -34.93 3.75
CA VAL A 506 11.33 -33.56 3.23
C VAL A 506 10.53 -33.53 1.94
N ALA A 507 9.54 -32.65 1.85
CA ALA A 507 8.83 -32.35 0.62
C ALA A 507 9.17 -30.95 0.10
N VAL A 508 8.96 -30.72 -1.20
CA VAL A 508 9.14 -29.41 -1.86
C VAL A 508 7.83 -28.95 -2.45
N LEU A 509 7.54 -27.66 -2.31
CA LEU A 509 6.36 -27.01 -2.87
C LEU A 509 6.76 -25.69 -3.56
N HIS A 510 6.46 -25.56 -4.86
CA HIS A 510 6.80 -24.34 -5.59
C HIS A 510 5.74 -23.94 -6.63
N GLY A 511 5.79 -22.68 -7.09
CA GLY A 511 4.78 -22.08 -7.96
C GLY A 511 4.51 -22.78 -9.29
N ARG A 512 5.49 -23.48 -9.88
CA ARG A 512 5.38 -24.16 -11.19
C ARG A 512 4.69 -25.51 -11.17
N MET A 513 4.50 -26.10 -9.99
CA MET A 513 3.75 -27.35 -9.87
C MET A 513 2.31 -27.14 -10.31
N LYS A 514 1.69 -28.18 -10.87
CA LYS A 514 0.26 -28.18 -11.18
C LYS A 514 -0.55 -28.07 -9.88
N ASN A 515 -1.69 -27.41 -9.93
CA ASN A 515 -2.50 -27.18 -8.72
C ASN A 515 -2.87 -28.50 -8.01
N ALA A 516 -3.23 -29.55 -8.76
CA ALA A 516 -3.53 -30.85 -8.19
C ALA A 516 -2.33 -31.49 -7.45
N GLU A 517 -1.12 -31.28 -7.93
CA GLU A 517 0.11 -31.75 -7.28
C GLU A 517 0.41 -30.97 -5.99
N LYS A 518 0.27 -29.64 -6.04
CA LYS A 518 0.38 -28.79 -4.84
C LYS A 518 -0.61 -29.21 -3.78
N ASP A 519 -1.84 -29.42 -4.18
CA ASP A 519 -2.92 -29.84 -3.30
C ASP A 519 -2.65 -31.20 -2.68
N GLN A 520 -2.09 -32.14 -3.45
CA GLN A 520 -1.72 -33.45 -2.92
C GLN A 520 -0.59 -33.37 -1.89
N ILE A 521 0.47 -32.58 -2.18
CA ILE A 521 1.60 -32.38 -1.24
C ILE A 521 1.11 -31.73 0.06
N MET A 522 0.23 -30.74 -0.02
CA MET A 522 -0.33 -30.10 1.17
C MET A 522 -1.20 -31.04 2.00
N ARG A 523 -2.04 -31.87 1.36
CA ARG A 523 -2.81 -32.91 2.06
C ARG A 523 -1.90 -33.93 2.74
N ASP A 524 -0.85 -34.37 2.04
CA ASP A 524 0.11 -35.34 2.58
C ASP A 524 0.93 -34.74 3.73
N PHE A 525 1.24 -33.44 3.67
CA PHE A 525 1.89 -32.73 4.77
C PHE A 525 0.95 -32.60 5.98
N ALA A 526 -0.29 -32.21 5.77
CA ALA A 526 -1.29 -32.14 6.83
C ALA A 526 -1.56 -33.52 7.48
N ALA A 527 -1.51 -34.59 6.68
CA ALA A 527 -1.62 -35.97 7.14
C ALA A 527 -0.32 -36.53 7.76
N GLN A 528 0.70 -35.69 8.01
CA GLN A 528 1.99 -36.05 8.60
C GLN A 528 2.81 -37.10 7.80
N LYS A 529 2.58 -37.20 6.48
CA LYS A 529 3.43 -38.05 5.62
C LYS A 529 4.82 -37.42 5.39
N TYR A 530 4.91 -36.09 5.54
CA TYR A 530 6.13 -35.32 5.48
C TYR A 530 6.36 -34.59 6.79
N ASP A 531 7.60 -34.50 7.20
CA ASP A 531 8.06 -33.86 8.44
C ASP A 531 8.44 -32.39 8.23
N ILE A 532 9.00 -32.08 7.06
CA ILE A 532 9.50 -30.77 6.69
C ILE A 532 8.97 -30.44 5.29
N LEU A 533 8.40 -29.25 5.13
CA LEU A 533 7.97 -28.73 3.85
C LEU A 533 8.84 -27.52 3.47
N VAL A 534 9.69 -27.69 2.46
CA VAL A 534 10.46 -26.59 1.86
C VAL A 534 9.62 -25.96 0.75
N ALA A 535 9.37 -24.65 0.83
CA ALA A 535 8.53 -24.00 -0.16
C ALA A 535 9.02 -22.61 -0.53
N THR A 536 8.59 -22.16 -1.71
CA THR A 536 8.62 -20.75 -2.06
C THR A 536 7.39 -20.04 -1.47
N THR A 537 7.15 -18.77 -1.79
CA THR A 537 6.04 -17.94 -1.29
C THR A 537 4.62 -18.54 -1.46
N VAL A 538 4.49 -19.70 -2.11
CA VAL A 538 3.20 -20.41 -2.34
C VAL A 538 2.48 -20.82 -1.04
N ILE A 539 3.19 -20.86 0.11
CA ILE A 539 2.60 -21.15 1.45
C ILE A 539 1.70 -20.00 1.96
N GLU A 540 1.66 -18.88 1.31
CA GLU A 540 0.69 -17.81 1.62
C GLU A 540 -0.78 -18.31 1.50
N VAL A 541 -1.02 -19.46 0.84
CA VAL A 541 -2.33 -20.09 0.77
C VAL A 541 -2.67 -20.76 2.11
N GLY A 542 -3.73 -20.30 2.74
CA GLY A 542 -4.18 -20.47 4.12
C GLY A 542 -4.48 -21.88 4.64
N VAL A 543 -3.84 -22.93 4.17
CA VAL A 543 -4.07 -24.31 4.67
C VAL A 543 -3.64 -24.42 6.13
N ASP A 544 -4.56 -24.91 6.96
CA ASP A 544 -4.32 -25.15 8.39
C ASP A 544 -3.61 -26.49 8.60
N VAL A 545 -2.44 -26.43 9.26
CA VAL A 545 -1.71 -27.64 9.66
C VAL A 545 -1.40 -27.51 11.17
N PRO A 546 -2.26 -28.06 12.04
CA PRO A 546 -2.15 -27.87 13.49
C PRO A 546 -0.84 -28.36 14.11
N ASN A 547 -0.18 -29.36 13.49
CA ASN A 547 1.10 -29.90 13.95
C ASN A 547 2.32 -29.09 13.48
N ALA A 548 2.16 -28.13 12.57
CA ALA A 548 3.25 -27.27 12.14
C ALA A 548 3.53 -26.20 13.23
N ASN A 549 4.60 -26.45 13.99
CA ASN A 549 4.99 -25.59 15.11
C ASN A 549 6.30 -24.82 14.87
N LEU A 550 6.94 -25.01 13.73
CA LEU A 550 8.17 -24.29 13.38
C LEU A 550 8.08 -23.70 11.96
N MET A 551 8.35 -22.40 11.87
CA MET A 551 8.53 -21.68 10.62
C MET A 551 9.98 -21.19 10.54
N VAL A 552 10.67 -21.52 9.46
CA VAL A 552 11.99 -20.97 9.14
C VAL A 552 11.90 -20.22 7.82
N VAL A 553 12.34 -18.97 7.79
CA VAL A 553 12.33 -18.15 6.57
C VAL A 553 13.76 -17.79 6.20
N GLU A 554 14.18 -18.24 5.05
CA GLU A 554 15.49 -17.96 4.47
C GLU A 554 15.49 -16.58 3.82
N ASP A 555 16.63 -15.87 3.90
CA ASP A 555 16.79 -14.52 3.31
C ASP A 555 15.61 -13.59 3.64
N ALA A 556 15.19 -13.56 4.89
CA ALA A 556 13.99 -12.82 5.35
C ALA A 556 14.07 -11.31 5.08
N ASP A 557 15.26 -10.77 4.86
CA ASP A 557 15.50 -9.38 4.44
C ASP A 557 14.87 -9.03 3.08
N ARG A 558 14.57 -10.03 2.25
CA ARG A 558 13.94 -9.86 0.93
C ARG A 558 12.43 -9.86 0.95
N PHE A 559 11.81 -10.21 2.08
CA PHE A 559 10.36 -10.23 2.22
C PHE A 559 9.81 -8.91 2.79
N GLY A 560 8.58 -8.57 2.48
CA GLY A 560 7.84 -7.53 3.20
C GLY A 560 7.54 -7.92 4.65
N LEU A 561 7.46 -6.93 5.54
CA LEU A 561 7.11 -7.20 6.94
C LEU A 561 5.73 -7.85 7.06
N SER A 562 4.76 -7.40 6.28
CA SER A 562 3.41 -7.97 6.23
C SER A 562 3.42 -9.42 5.73
N GLN A 563 4.26 -9.76 4.74
CA GLN A 563 4.42 -11.13 4.26
C GLN A 563 5.05 -12.04 5.33
N LEU A 564 6.11 -11.57 6.00
CA LEU A 564 6.75 -12.30 7.09
C LEU A 564 5.77 -12.53 8.26
N HIS A 565 4.92 -11.56 8.56
CA HIS A 565 3.89 -11.69 9.56
C HIS A 565 2.84 -12.76 9.17
N GLN A 566 2.39 -12.78 7.92
CA GLN A 566 1.49 -13.82 7.41
C GLN A 566 2.12 -15.21 7.47
N LEU A 567 3.40 -15.35 7.10
CA LEU A 567 4.14 -16.61 7.21
C LEU A 567 4.25 -17.06 8.68
N ARG A 568 4.58 -16.15 9.61
CA ARG A 568 4.57 -16.43 11.05
C ARG A 568 3.20 -16.95 11.53
N GLY A 569 2.11 -16.38 11.03
CA GLY A 569 0.74 -16.79 11.36
C GLY A 569 0.35 -18.18 10.85
N ARG A 570 1.17 -18.84 10.02
CA ARG A 570 0.95 -20.22 9.56
C ARG A 570 1.30 -21.28 10.61
N VAL A 571 2.04 -20.90 11.64
CA VAL A 571 2.30 -21.74 12.81
C VAL A 571 1.57 -21.19 14.03
N GLY A 572 1.51 -21.94 15.13
CA GLY A 572 0.81 -21.51 16.34
C GLY A 572 -0.70 -21.80 16.30
N ARG A 573 -1.16 -22.78 15.52
CA ARG A 573 -2.56 -23.17 15.43
C ARG A 573 -2.91 -24.40 16.26
N GLY A 574 -1.89 -25.11 16.75
CA GLY A 574 -2.03 -26.24 17.66
C GLY A 574 -1.80 -25.86 19.13
N THR A 575 -1.79 -26.88 19.98
CA THR A 575 -1.55 -26.74 21.44
C THR A 575 -0.06 -26.65 21.81
N ARG A 576 0.84 -26.87 20.85
CA ARG A 576 2.29 -26.87 21.07
C ARG A 576 2.85 -25.46 20.99
N GLN A 577 3.89 -25.19 21.78
CA GLN A 577 4.69 -23.95 21.62
C GLN A 577 5.23 -23.88 20.20
N SER A 578 5.06 -22.73 19.57
CA SER A 578 5.44 -22.52 18.17
C SER A 578 6.53 -21.46 18.04
N TYR A 579 7.35 -21.63 17.01
CA TYR A 579 8.54 -20.83 16.78
C TYR A 579 8.60 -20.33 15.34
N CYS A 580 9.13 -19.11 15.19
CA CYS A 580 9.41 -18.53 13.87
C CYS A 580 10.86 -18.01 13.85
N VAL A 581 11.65 -18.44 12.88
CA VAL A 581 13.06 -18.07 12.74
C VAL A 581 13.28 -17.39 11.40
N PHE A 582 13.80 -16.17 11.43
CA PHE A 582 14.12 -15.36 10.25
C PHE A 582 15.65 -15.32 10.06
N PHE A 583 16.15 -15.85 8.95
CA PHE A 583 17.54 -15.66 8.53
C PHE A 583 17.70 -14.34 7.77
N GLY A 584 18.82 -13.60 7.99
CA GLY A 584 19.12 -12.33 7.33
C GLY A 584 19.45 -11.16 8.27
N ALA A 585 19.50 -11.39 9.59
CA ALA A 585 19.83 -10.32 10.56
C ALA A 585 21.29 -9.82 10.46
N ASP A 586 22.17 -10.52 9.77
CA ASP A 586 23.57 -10.18 9.50
C ASP A 586 23.78 -9.41 8.18
N LYS A 587 22.74 -9.22 7.37
CA LYS A 587 22.82 -8.54 6.07
C LYS A 587 22.77 -7.01 6.14
N GLY A 588 22.94 -6.41 7.30
CA GLY A 588 23.04 -4.98 7.51
C GLY A 588 22.16 -4.46 8.64
N GLN A 589 22.33 -3.19 8.99
CA GLN A 589 21.59 -2.55 10.09
C GLN A 589 20.10 -2.43 9.77
N VAL A 590 19.75 -2.01 8.56
CA VAL A 590 18.37 -1.85 8.11
C VAL A 590 17.61 -3.18 8.16
N ALA A 591 18.20 -4.26 7.64
CA ALA A 591 17.60 -5.60 7.70
C ALA A 591 17.36 -6.05 9.15
N ARG A 592 18.36 -5.82 10.03
CA ARG A 592 18.26 -6.16 11.45
C ARG A 592 17.15 -5.39 12.15
N GLU A 593 17.02 -4.09 11.91
CA GLU A 593 15.99 -3.25 12.51
C GLU A 593 14.59 -3.67 12.04
N ARG A 594 14.41 -3.98 10.75
CA ARG A 594 13.17 -4.52 10.22
C ARG A 594 12.75 -5.82 10.91
N LEU A 595 13.63 -6.80 10.97
CA LEU A 595 13.32 -8.09 11.57
C LEU A 595 13.08 -7.99 13.09
N ARG A 596 13.71 -7.03 13.79
CA ARG A 596 13.44 -6.75 15.20
C ARG A 596 12.00 -6.36 15.49
N ILE A 597 11.32 -5.68 14.57
CA ILE A 597 9.91 -5.31 14.72
C ILE A 597 9.08 -6.59 14.91
N LEU A 598 9.27 -7.58 14.04
CA LEU A 598 8.57 -8.87 14.12
C LEU A 598 8.91 -9.69 15.37
N CYS A 599 10.12 -9.51 15.94
CA CYS A 599 10.51 -10.16 17.18
C CYS A 599 9.89 -9.49 18.43
N ARG A 600 9.53 -8.19 18.33
CA ARG A 600 8.98 -7.40 19.46
C ARG A 600 7.48 -7.49 19.58
N THR A 601 6.79 -7.58 18.46
CA THR A 601 5.33 -7.54 18.45
C THR A 601 4.71 -8.73 17.75
N GLY A 602 3.61 -9.24 18.34
CA GLY A 602 2.71 -10.20 17.71
C GLY A 602 1.57 -9.55 16.96
N ASP A 603 1.34 -8.24 17.17
CA ASP A 603 0.22 -7.50 16.58
C ASP A 603 0.48 -7.18 15.11
N GLY A 604 -0.35 -7.75 14.22
CA GLY A 604 -0.28 -7.53 12.79
C GLY A 604 -0.56 -6.09 12.36
N PHE A 605 -1.37 -5.34 13.12
CA PHE A 605 -1.64 -3.92 12.82
C PHE A 605 -0.42 -3.05 13.13
N GLU A 606 0.35 -3.37 14.18
CA GLU A 606 1.60 -2.69 14.49
C GLU A 606 2.67 -2.99 13.42
N VAL A 607 2.76 -4.25 12.99
CA VAL A 607 3.66 -4.66 11.89
C VAL A 607 3.30 -3.94 10.58
N ALA A 608 2.01 -3.86 10.25
CA ALA A 608 1.55 -3.19 9.03
C ALA A 608 1.83 -1.67 9.05
N ARG A 609 1.66 -1.01 10.20
CA ARG A 609 2.05 0.41 10.37
C ARG A 609 3.55 0.61 10.16
N ALA A 610 4.37 -0.29 10.68
CA ALA A 610 5.81 -0.23 10.52
C ALA A 610 6.25 -0.51 9.07
N ASP A 611 5.61 -1.47 8.38
CA ASP A 611 5.86 -1.78 6.95
C ASP A 611 5.54 -0.57 6.07
N LEU A 612 4.39 0.08 6.32
CA LEU A 612 3.96 1.27 5.62
C LEU A 612 4.93 2.45 5.81
N ALA A 613 5.38 2.67 7.06
CA ALA A 613 6.34 3.74 7.36
C ALA A 613 7.72 3.54 6.71
N GLN A 614 8.14 2.29 6.46
CA GLN A 614 9.44 1.98 5.85
C GLN A 614 9.43 2.00 4.32
N ARG A 615 8.35 1.53 3.68
CA ARG A 615 8.26 1.39 2.22
C ARG A 615 7.71 2.64 1.55
N GLY A 616 6.97 3.45 2.27
CA GLY A 616 6.13 4.48 1.69
C GLY A 616 4.87 3.92 0.99
N PRO A 617 3.92 4.78 0.65
CA PRO A 617 2.63 4.36 0.08
C PRO A 617 2.75 3.83 -1.35
N GLY A 618 3.70 4.30 -2.13
CA GLY A 618 3.85 3.93 -3.55
C GLY A 618 4.04 2.44 -3.78
N ASP A 619 4.88 1.79 -2.97
CA ASP A 619 5.11 0.34 -3.06
C ASP A 619 3.99 -0.50 -2.42
N PHE A 620 3.25 0.08 -1.47
CA PHE A 620 2.15 -0.59 -0.78
C PHE A 620 0.90 -0.70 -1.66
N PHE A 621 0.61 0.34 -2.44
CA PHE A 621 -0.54 0.37 -3.34
C PHE A 621 -0.33 -0.40 -4.65
N GLY A 622 0.92 -0.72 -5.03
CA GLY A 622 1.26 -1.41 -6.27
C GLY A 622 0.77 -0.66 -7.53
N GLN A 623 1.36 -0.92 -8.67
CA GLN A 623 0.96 -0.28 -9.96
C GLN A 623 -0.43 -0.66 -10.49
N ARG A 624 -1.31 -1.30 -9.69
CA ARG A 624 -2.56 -1.94 -10.18
C ARG A 624 -3.81 -1.75 -9.32
N GLN A 625 -3.92 -0.71 -8.52
CA GLN A 625 -5.25 -0.40 -7.96
C GLN A 625 -6.02 0.49 -8.95
N HIS A 626 -6.73 -0.15 -9.88
CA HIS A 626 -7.79 0.48 -10.64
C HIS A 626 -8.91 0.86 -9.65
N GLY A 627 -9.16 2.14 -9.46
CA GLY A 627 -10.33 2.63 -8.71
C GLY A 627 -10.14 3.79 -7.75
N LEU A 628 -8.90 4.26 -7.47
CA LEU A 628 -8.68 5.46 -6.68
C LEU A 628 -7.94 6.53 -7.47
N PRO A 629 -8.28 7.82 -7.28
CA PRO A 629 -7.52 8.93 -7.85
C PRO A 629 -6.05 8.91 -7.42
N ALA A 630 -5.16 9.32 -8.31
CA ALA A 630 -3.75 9.51 -7.98
C ALA A 630 -3.61 10.67 -6.98
N LEU A 631 -2.82 10.46 -5.91
CA LEU A 631 -2.47 11.51 -4.98
C LEU A 631 -1.16 12.16 -5.42
N HIS A 632 -1.13 13.50 -5.39
CA HIS A 632 0.00 14.29 -5.87
C HIS A 632 0.91 14.80 -4.75
N VAL A 633 0.34 15.09 -3.57
CA VAL A 633 1.05 15.69 -2.42
C VAL A 633 0.94 14.84 -1.17
N ALA A 634 -0.22 14.24 -0.94
CA ALA A 634 -0.50 13.48 0.26
C ALA A 634 0.26 12.14 0.26
N ASP A 635 0.91 11.88 1.38
CA ASP A 635 1.49 10.58 1.70
C ASP A 635 0.60 9.88 2.73
N LEU A 636 -0.13 8.86 2.28
CA LEU A 636 -1.09 8.17 3.14
C LEU A 636 -0.46 7.51 4.38
N ALA A 637 0.86 7.25 4.36
CA ALA A 637 1.58 6.72 5.51
C ALA A 637 1.97 7.81 6.51
N ALA A 638 2.50 8.92 5.99
CA ALA A 638 2.99 10.03 6.81
C ALA A 638 1.84 10.93 7.29
N ASP A 639 0.77 11.06 6.50
CA ASP A 639 -0.30 12.03 6.73
C ASP A 639 -1.58 11.42 7.37
N LEU A 640 -1.46 10.27 8.07
CA LEU A 640 -2.59 9.54 8.67
C LEU A 640 -3.48 10.40 9.59
N ALA A 641 -2.89 11.31 10.38
CA ALA A 641 -3.65 12.19 11.26
C ALA A 641 -4.48 13.22 10.48
N LEU A 642 -3.90 13.81 9.43
CA LEU A 642 -4.62 14.75 8.54
C LEU A 642 -5.75 14.04 7.80
N MET A 643 -5.52 12.80 7.39
CA MET A 643 -6.49 11.96 6.72
C MET A 643 -7.69 11.62 7.61
N GLN A 644 -7.46 11.30 8.89
CA GLN A 644 -8.55 11.05 9.83
C GLN A 644 -9.41 12.31 10.01
N ASN A 645 -8.77 13.47 10.18
CA ASN A 645 -9.46 14.75 10.28
C ASN A 645 -10.27 15.06 9.01
N ALA A 646 -9.66 14.91 7.83
CA ALA A 646 -10.32 15.15 6.55
C ALA A 646 -11.55 14.26 6.35
N ARG A 647 -11.48 13.00 6.78
CA ARG A 647 -12.60 12.06 6.73
C ARG A 647 -13.74 12.47 7.65
N GLU A 648 -13.44 12.77 8.91
CA GLU A 648 -14.45 13.20 9.89
C GLU A 648 -15.21 14.44 9.41
N GLU A 649 -14.50 15.40 8.82
CA GLU A 649 -15.11 16.61 8.25
C GLU A 649 -15.91 16.31 6.99
N ALA A 650 -15.44 15.40 6.12
CA ALA A 650 -16.19 14.99 4.93
C ALA A 650 -17.51 14.27 5.31
N GLU A 651 -17.45 13.36 6.30
CA GLU A 651 -18.64 12.68 6.82
C GLU A 651 -19.62 13.68 7.44
N ALA A 652 -19.16 14.65 8.22
CA ALA A 652 -20.00 15.69 8.84
C ALA A 652 -20.64 16.58 7.76
N LEU A 653 -19.86 17.04 6.77
CA LEU A 653 -20.35 17.90 5.70
C LEU A 653 -21.39 17.20 4.84
N LEU A 654 -21.13 15.96 4.41
CA LEU A 654 -22.05 15.20 3.55
C LEU A 654 -23.28 14.68 4.30
N SER A 655 -23.22 14.54 5.62
CA SER A 655 -24.41 14.30 6.44
C SER A 655 -25.36 15.48 6.45
N ALA A 656 -24.83 16.72 6.35
CA ALA A 656 -25.63 17.95 6.30
C ALA A 656 -26.04 18.30 4.86
N ASP A 657 -25.17 18.11 3.87
CA ASP A 657 -25.43 18.37 2.45
C ASP A 657 -24.90 17.20 1.58
N PRO A 658 -25.68 16.14 1.39
CA PRO A 658 -25.25 14.94 0.64
C PRO A 658 -24.84 15.21 -0.82
N THR A 659 -25.38 16.26 -1.42
CA THR A 659 -25.17 16.63 -2.82
C THR A 659 -24.07 17.66 -3.02
N LEU A 660 -23.56 18.26 -1.95
CA LEU A 660 -22.66 19.42 -1.96
C LEU A 660 -23.23 20.61 -2.74
N ALA A 661 -24.56 20.75 -2.79
CA ALA A 661 -25.21 21.84 -3.52
C ALA A 661 -24.86 23.22 -2.96
N GLY A 662 -24.62 23.32 -1.64
CA GLY A 662 -24.14 24.54 -0.98
C GLY A 662 -22.65 24.84 -1.24
N TYR A 663 -21.89 23.94 -1.89
CA TYR A 663 -20.44 24.03 -2.08
C TYR A 663 -20.04 23.73 -3.54
N PRO A 664 -20.45 24.55 -4.53
CA PRO A 664 -20.27 24.23 -5.95
C PRO A 664 -18.80 24.10 -6.37
N ILE A 665 -17.88 24.86 -5.77
CA ILE A 665 -16.44 24.78 -6.05
C ILE A 665 -15.89 23.44 -5.55
N LEU A 666 -16.27 23.02 -4.35
CA LEU A 666 -15.88 21.73 -3.79
C LEU A 666 -16.41 20.59 -4.66
N LEU A 667 -17.67 20.66 -5.07
CA LEU A 667 -18.29 19.66 -5.94
C LEU A 667 -17.54 19.52 -7.28
N ASP A 668 -17.22 20.63 -7.94
CA ASP A 668 -16.45 20.64 -9.21
C ASP A 668 -15.07 19.98 -9.01
N ARG A 669 -14.36 20.30 -7.92
CA ARG A 669 -13.05 19.72 -7.63
C ARG A 669 -13.12 18.22 -7.33
N VAL A 670 -14.15 17.77 -6.59
CA VAL A 670 -14.40 16.34 -6.33
C VAL A 670 -14.69 15.63 -7.65
N GLN A 671 -15.55 16.17 -8.51
CA GLN A 671 -15.87 15.58 -9.80
C GLN A 671 -14.65 15.48 -10.71
N ARG A 672 -13.80 16.52 -10.78
CA ARG A 672 -12.54 16.48 -11.56
C ARG A 672 -11.60 15.42 -11.05
N MET A 673 -11.40 15.32 -9.73
CA MET A 673 -10.51 14.32 -9.13
C MET A 673 -10.91 12.88 -9.49
N PHE A 674 -12.21 12.63 -9.66
CA PHE A 674 -12.74 11.33 -10.02
C PHE A 674 -13.04 11.15 -11.52
N ALA A 675 -13.01 12.21 -12.34
CA ALA A 675 -13.33 12.17 -13.78
C ALA A 675 -12.29 11.40 -14.60
N GLU A 676 -11.02 11.44 -14.23
CA GLU A 676 -9.94 10.72 -14.93
C GLU A 676 -10.05 9.18 -14.84
N GLN A 677 -10.96 8.69 -13.99
CA GLN A 677 -11.21 7.25 -13.81
C GLN A 677 -12.55 6.78 -14.40
N ASN A 678 -13.29 7.68 -15.06
CA ASN A 678 -14.71 7.56 -15.32
C ASN A 678 -15.14 6.84 -16.59
N ASP A 679 -14.29 6.02 -17.22
CA ASP A 679 -14.85 5.17 -18.28
C ASP A 679 -15.49 3.86 -17.76
N GLU A 680 -15.30 3.44 -16.52
CA GLU A 680 -15.88 2.20 -15.99
C GLU A 680 -16.49 2.24 -14.57
N ALA A 681 -16.23 3.27 -13.75
CA ALA A 681 -16.64 3.28 -12.34
C ALA A 681 -17.85 4.17 -12.00
N PHE A 682 -18.27 5.06 -12.89
CA PHE A 682 -19.39 5.98 -12.68
C PHE A 682 -20.59 5.73 -13.62
N ASN A 683 -20.55 4.72 -14.52
CA ASN A 683 -21.69 4.31 -15.34
C ASN A 683 -22.38 3.09 -14.76
#